data_ea891fa32fbefcbd1789e19ac81fb9b9
#
_entry.id   ea891fa32fbefcbd1789e19ac81fb9b9
#
_cell.length_a   1.000
_cell.length_b   1.000
_cell.length_c   1.000
_cell.angle_alpha   90.00
_cell.angle_beta   90.00
_cell.angle_gamma   90.00
#
_symmetry.space_group_name_H-M   'P 1'
#
loop_
_entity.id
_entity.type
_entity.pdbx_description
1 polymer ?
#
loop_
_entity_poly.entity_id
_entity_poly.type
_entity_poly.pdbx_seq_one_letter_code
_entity_poly.pdbx_strand_id
1 'polypeptide(L)'
;MRRLGRLIAFLFLVLFLTTAAIYYYQRQKAEANATPPPPPLPEGVAGTADRWQWTHTVDGKPMVEISAREYRMIQNPARVELSDVELKIFGGDNTAYDLVKSKRADVDTRAKTMYSEGEVEITMRVPNDGRPMPQRPMKIRSSKVHFETESGKARTAEKTHLQFAEGTGECVGAMYDPQAKEVTLESEAQITLLKEAAAAPVSTKVWATHAIYREVYSKIELRGPTRMERQNLAMDAGDATIELQEGEIHRVEARSVSGVDRYPNRELAFGADFAEMKYRADGSLAEIYGDGQARLDASTPSARNEVRSAKMNLYFREGVADPELEKSFAHGGATLRSVPLGKAAATQPRRVLLSDVIEVQMRPGGAEAERLLTHSEGTLTFLPATPEQRERKLVAERMTGTYGANNVLERFEATKARTESKPAAAVVALAKQKKQPEPPILRTTSDTLEARFQPDTGDMLWMKQAGNFEFTEGVRRGRANAATLHQAEKYNLLDGKAQLWDATGSLQADRIRTAEPSGDLLAEGKVISTRKPEPKTAKASKDNELGLPGGEATMQATAAKMTTRNNNQWIRYEGNARLWQGANRLHADAAIIDREANAIEGIGNVFSQIEEQKAATAESKPDPAKEKTPAAPAKVYTLIHAAKMRYTDADKIARYEGKVRMRRGVLSVDSEAMRMHLKEDAAGNTELEKAFADG
;
A
#
# COMPACT_ATOMS: atom_id res chain seq x y z
N MET A 1 7.40 23.20 -4.53
CA MET A 1 8.85 22.91 -4.46
C MET A 1 9.65 23.32 -5.72
N ARG A 2 9.17 23.07 -6.94
CA ARG A 2 9.90 23.35 -8.22
C ARG A 2 10.26 24.82 -8.45
N ARG A 3 9.42 25.77 -8.08
CA ARG A 3 9.64 27.20 -8.34
C ARG A 3 10.64 27.82 -7.37
N LEU A 4 10.69 27.31 -6.15
CA LEU A 4 11.62 27.76 -5.12
C LEU A 4 13.07 27.39 -5.43
N GLY A 5 13.31 26.14 -5.75
CA GLY A 5 14.66 25.69 -6.10
C GLY A 5 15.25 26.42 -7.28
N ARG A 6 14.41 26.77 -8.28
CA ARG A 6 14.83 27.58 -9.43
C ARG A 6 15.19 29.02 -9.06
N LEU A 7 14.41 29.61 -8.17
CA LEU A 7 14.65 30.98 -7.76
C LEU A 7 15.88 31.13 -6.86
N ILE A 8 16.13 30.14 -5.98
CA ILE A 8 17.36 30.07 -5.17
C ILE A 8 18.56 29.89 -6.08
N ALA A 9 18.47 28.95 -7.02
CA ALA A 9 19.54 28.73 -7.99
C ALA A 9 19.79 29.96 -8.89
N PHE A 10 18.71 30.61 -9.33
CA PHE A 10 18.81 31.84 -10.14
C PHE A 10 19.46 32.96 -9.38
N LEU A 11 19.15 33.13 -8.08
CA LEU A 11 19.77 34.13 -7.25
C LEU A 11 21.29 33.95 -7.12
N PHE A 12 21.70 32.76 -6.69
CA PHE A 12 23.13 32.46 -6.57
C PHE A 12 23.84 32.48 -7.92
N LEU A 13 23.17 32.02 -8.98
CA LEU A 13 23.71 32.06 -10.34
C LEU A 13 23.94 33.48 -10.83
N VAL A 14 22.95 34.37 -10.67
CA VAL A 14 23.04 35.77 -11.14
C VAL A 14 24.12 36.53 -10.36
N LEU A 15 24.15 36.40 -9.04
CA LEU A 15 25.20 37.01 -8.21
C LEU A 15 26.60 36.59 -8.66
N PHE A 16 26.76 35.33 -8.95
CA PHE A 16 28.06 34.75 -9.27
C PHE A 16 28.46 34.91 -10.73
N LEU A 17 27.57 34.61 -11.70
CA LEU A 17 27.91 34.71 -13.12
C LEU A 17 28.36 36.11 -13.50
N THR A 18 27.77 37.14 -12.86
CA THR A 18 28.21 38.52 -13.11
C THR A 18 29.62 38.81 -12.57
N THR A 19 29.89 38.37 -11.34
CA THR A 19 31.23 38.62 -10.75
C THR A 19 32.33 37.74 -11.37
N ALA A 20 32.00 36.47 -11.63
CA ALA A 20 32.96 35.56 -12.23
C ALA A 20 33.25 35.83 -13.72
N ALA A 21 32.23 36.16 -14.50
CA ALA A 21 32.40 36.55 -15.90
C ALA A 21 33.26 37.82 -16.03
N ILE A 22 33.04 38.81 -15.14
CA ILE A 22 33.82 40.03 -15.08
C ILE A 22 35.29 39.75 -14.81
N TYR A 23 35.58 38.88 -13.84
CA TYR A 23 36.98 38.61 -13.45
C TYR A 23 37.74 37.75 -14.47
N TYR A 24 37.12 36.68 -15.03
CA TYR A 24 37.79 35.81 -16.01
C TYR A 24 38.19 36.54 -17.27
N TYR A 25 37.30 37.37 -17.79
CA TYR A 25 37.57 38.17 -18.98
C TYR A 25 38.61 39.28 -18.72
N GLN A 26 38.58 39.84 -17.51
CA GLN A 26 39.57 40.82 -17.08
C GLN A 26 40.98 40.26 -17.00
N ARG A 27 41.12 39.04 -16.50
CA ARG A 27 42.43 38.38 -16.38
C ARG A 27 43.03 38.01 -17.75
N GLN A 28 42.22 37.46 -18.66
CA GLN A 28 42.69 37.09 -20.00
C GLN A 28 43.20 38.31 -20.80
N LYS A 29 42.58 39.48 -20.62
CA LYS A 29 43.03 40.70 -21.23
C LYS A 29 44.20 41.38 -20.50
N ALA A 30 44.30 41.17 -19.18
CA ALA A 30 45.42 41.73 -18.40
C ALA A 30 46.76 41.10 -18.78
N GLU A 31 46.75 39.81 -19.16
CA GLU A 31 48.00 39.13 -19.59
C GLU A 31 48.47 39.54 -21.01
N ALA A 32 47.59 40.07 -21.87
CA ALA A 32 47.91 40.40 -23.27
C ALA A 32 48.44 41.83 -23.51
N ASN A 33 48.17 42.81 -22.63
CA ASN A 33 48.58 44.22 -22.82
C ASN A 33 49.02 44.88 -21.51
N ALA A 34 50.02 44.32 -20.86
CA ALA A 34 50.54 44.86 -19.61
C ALA A 34 51.08 46.30 -19.82
N THR A 35 50.22 47.29 -19.69
CA THR A 35 50.67 48.63 -19.38
C THR A 35 51.26 48.61 -17.97
N PRO A 36 52.41 49.20 -17.77
CA PRO A 36 53.04 49.26 -16.46
C PRO A 36 52.06 49.82 -15.43
N PRO A 37 52.05 49.23 -14.25
CA PRO A 37 51.18 49.69 -13.16
C PRO A 37 51.43 51.22 -12.99
N PRO A 38 50.37 51.95 -12.64
CA PRO A 38 50.57 53.39 -12.39
C PRO A 38 51.67 53.54 -11.36
N PRO A 39 52.50 54.56 -11.55
CA PRO A 39 53.66 54.77 -10.68
C PRO A 39 53.22 54.80 -9.23
N PRO A 40 53.99 54.15 -8.35
CA PRO A 40 53.65 54.13 -6.92
C PRO A 40 53.44 55.56 -6.46
N LEU A 41 52.40 55.75 -5.64
CA LEU A 41 52.17 57.10 -5.07
C LEU A 41 53.47 57.57 -4.43
N PRO A 42 53.89 58.83 -4.69
CA PRO A 42 55.16 59.32 -4.23
C PRO A 42 55.31 59.18 -2.73
N GLU A 43 56.34 58.46 -2.23
CA GLU A 43 56.65 58.41 -0.83
C GLU A 43 56.77 59.75 -0.22
N GLY A 44 55.98 60.08 0.83
CA GLY A 44 56.14 61.26 1.66
C GLY A 44 55.31 62.48 1.32
N VAL A 45 54.29 62.35 0.44
CA VAL A 45 53.37 63.50 0.17
C VAL A 45 52.18 63.40 1.16
N ALA A 46 52.22 64.23 2.23
CA ALA A 46 51.00 64.56 2.98
C ALA A 46 50.20 65.53 2.14
N GLY A 47 49.17 65.03 1.42
CA GLY A 47 48.36 65.85 0.56
C GLY A 47 46.91 65.43 0.56
N THR A 48 45.99 66.38 0.54
CA THR A 48 44.59 66.16 0.20
C THR A 48 44.39 66.50 -1.25
N ALA A 49 43.76 65.63 -2.02
CA ALA A 49 43.32 65.91 -3.39
C ALA A 49 41.82 65.84 -3.49
N ASP A 50 41.18 66.86 -4.06
CA ASP A 50 39.79 66.83 -4.47
C ASP A 50 39.71 66.11 -5.81
N ARG A 51 38.82 65.07 -5.90
CA ARG A 51 38.62 64.20 -7.08
C ARG A 51 39.86 63.43 -7.47
N TRP A 52 40.00 62.24 -6.78
CA TRP A 52 41.00 61.24 -7.12
C TRP A 52 40.39 60.17 -8.00
N GLN A 53 41.11 59.74 -9.03
CA GLN A 53 40.72 58.64 -9.88
C GLN A 53 41.94 57.77 -10.18
N TRP A 54 41.74 56.49 -10.08
CA TRP A 54 42.72 55.49 -10.43
C TRP A 54 42.07 54.43 -11.31
N THR A 55 42.73 54.01 -12.38
CA THR A 55 42.23 53.08 -13.35
C THR A 55 43.26 51.96 -13.56
N HIS A 56 42.89 50.75 -13.31
CA HIS A 56 43.69 49.59 -13.72
C HIS A 56 43.19 49.15 -15.08
N THR A 57 44.10 49.08 -16.06
CA THR A 57 43.81 48.69 -17.43
C THR A 57 44.52 47.38 -17.77
N VAL A 58 43.87 46.53 -18.50
CA VAL A 58 44.44 45.31 -19.05
C VAL A 58 44.05 45.28 -20.52
N ASP A 59 45.00 45.00 -21.39
CA ASP A 59 44.81 45.07 -22.85
C ASP A 59 44.20 46.36 -23.37
N GLY A 60 44.56 47.52 -22.74
CA GLY A 60 44.03 48.81 -23.11
C GLY A 60 42.57 49.07 -22.75
N LYS A 61 41.91 48.15 -22.02
CA LYS A 61 40.57 48.34 -21.52
C LYS A 61 40.56 48.50 -20.01
N PRO A 62 39.73 49.41 -19.46
CA PRO A 62 39.60 49.55 -18.02
C PRO A 62 39.02 48.27 -17.43
N MET A 63 39.65 47.76 -16.37
CA MET A 63 39.20 46.61 -15.58
C MET A 63 38.62 47.04 -14.24
N VAL A 64 39.34 47.92 -13.58
CA VAL A 64 38.93 48.51 -12.32
C VAL A 64 39.12 49.98 -12.40
N GLU A 65 38.09 50.72 -12.09
CA GLU A 65 38.15 52.18 -11.96
C GLU A 65 37.71 52.54 -10.55
N ILE A 66 38.60 53.19 -9.79
CA ILE A 66 38.29 53.71 -8.47
C ILE A 66 38.26 55.24 -8.58
N SER A 67 37.17 55.81 -8.15
CA SER A 67 37.02 57.22 -7.99
C SER A 67 36.66 57.59 -6.58
N ALA A 68 37.20 58.67 -6.07
CA ALA A 68 36.89 59.20 -4.74
C ALA A 68 36.79 60.72 -4.78
N ARG A 69 35.90 61.28 -3.98
CA ARG A 69 35.75 62.74 -3.87
C ARG A 69 36.92 63.33 -3.15
N GLU A 70 37.47 62.72 -2.09
CA GLU A 70 38.59 63.13 -1.31
C GLU A 70 39.62 62.03 -1.16
N TYR A 71 40.91 62.34 -1.27
CA TYR A 71 42.05 61.49 -1.08
C TYR A 71 42.95 62.08 0.03
N ARG A 72 43.30 61.23 1.01
CA ARG A 72 44.21 61.58 2.09
C ARG A 72 45.29 60.53 2.25
N MET A 73 46.52 60.92 2.26
CA MET A 73 47.67 60.09 2.49
C MET A 73 48.11 60.17 3.95
N ILE A 74 48.16 59.04 4.66
CA ILE A 74 48.61 58.93 6.05
C ILE A 74 49.97 58.27 6.05
N GLN A 75 50.96 58.91 6.70
CA GLN A 75 52.36 58.45 6.67
C GLN A 75 52.68 57.33 7.69
N ASN A 76 51.95 57.28 8.80
CA ASN A 76 52.16 56.26 9.82
C ASN A 76 50.83 55.78 10.41
N PRO A 77 50.39 54.54 10.17
CA PRO A 77 50.89 53.61 9.14
C PRO A 77 50.60 54.12 7.73
N ALA A 78 51.45 53.76 6.74
CA ALA A 78 51.30 54.21 5.35
C ALA A 78 50.02 53.62 4.74
N ARG A 79 48.95 54.40 4.73
CA ARG A 79 47.64 54.05 4.15
C ARG A 79 47.04 55.26 3.43
N VAL A 80 46.16 54.96 2.49
CA VAL A 80 45.40 55.99 1.75
C VAL A 80 43.96 55.90 2.23
N GLU A 81 43.44 57.02 2.77
CA GLU A 81 42.01 57.14 3.10
C GLU A 81 41.30 57.82 1.94
N LEU A 82 40.22 57.17 1.50
CA LEU A 82 39.35 57.67 0.42
C LEU A 82 37.96 57.96 0.99
N SER A 83 37.34 59.09 0.53
CA SER A 83 35.98 59.47 0.90
C SER A 83 35.08 59.46 -0.33
N ASP A 84 33.82 59.02 -0.15
CA ASP A 84 32.80 58.87 -1.19
C ASP A 84 33.37 58.08 -2.40
N VAL A 85 33.68 56.82 -2.13
CA VAL A 85 34.36 55.93 -3.06
C VAL A 85 33.35 55.26 -3.98
N GLU A 86 33.62 55.33 -5.26
CA GLU A 86 32.97 54.52 -6.28
C GLU A 86 34.04 53.64 -6.94
N LEU A 87 33.80 52.31 -6.89
CA LEU A 87 34.64 51.32 -7.54
C LEU A 87 33.80 50.66 -8.65
N LYS A 88 34.26 50.75 -9.89
CA LYS A 88 33.67 50.07 -11.04
C LYS A 88 34.55 48.88 -11.42
N ILE A 89 33.97 47.71 -11.47
CA ILE A 89 34.63 46.49 -11.91
C ILE A 89 33.99 46.09 -13.23
N PHE A 90 34.75 46.24 -14.31
CA PHE A 90 34.23 46.08 -15.67
C PHE A 90 34.20 44.60 -16.09
N GLY A 91 33.13 44.19 -16.75
CA GLY A 91 33.05 42.95 -17.48
C GLY A 91 33.95 42.95 -18.71
N GLY A 92 34.28 41.79 -19.19
CA GLY A 92 35.26 41.67 -20.25
C GLY A 92 34.87 42.23 -21.59
N ASP A 93 33.60 42.36 -21.89
CA ASP A 93 33.07 43.02 -23.07
C ASP A 93 32.84 44.54 -22.84
N ASN A 94 33.08 45.02 -21.62
CA ASN A 94 32.78 46.37 -21.17
C ASN A 94 31.32 46.82 -21.38
N THR A 95 30.41 45.94 -21.65
CA THR A 95 28.99 46.30 -21.81
C THR A 95 28.29 46.58 -20.49
N ALA A 96 28.85 46.06 -19.38
CA ALA A 96 28.39 46.30 -18.03
C ALA A 96 29.55 46.26 -17.03
N TYR A 97 29.31 46.83 -15.84
CA TYR A 97 30.24 46.82 -14.72
C TYR A 97 29.48 46.61 -13.40
N ASP A 98 30.18 46.14 -12.37
CA ASP A 98 29.66 46.14 -11.00
C ASP A 98 30.11 47.46 -10.33
N LEU A 99 29.14 48.13 -9.72
CA LEU A 99 29.36 49.40 -9.05
C LEU A 99 29.38 49.17 -7.54
N VAL A 100 30.54 49.37 -6.94
CA VAL A 100 30.73 49.37 -5.49
C VAL A 100 30.75 50.81 -5.00
N LYS A 101 29.89 51.10 -4.02
CA LYS A 101 29.84 52.40 -3.35
C LYS A 101 30.15 52.27 -1.89
N SER A 102 31.02 53.16 -1.38
CA SER A 102 31.30 53.25 0.04
C SER A 102 31.61 54.73 0.41
N LYS A 103 31.21 55.13 1.61
CA LYS A 103 31.51 56.46 2.15
C LYS A 103 32.99 56.64 2.48
N ARG A 104 33.68 55.56 2.90
CA ARG A 104 35.09 55.56 3.23
C ARG A 104 35.74 54.23 2.89
N ALA A 105 36.96 54.29 2.40
CA ALA A 105 37.79 53.10 2.25
C ALA A 105 39.25 53.43 2.54
N ASP A 106 39.93 52.51 3.21
CA ASP A 106 41.36 52.56 3.46
C ASP A 106 42.07 51.64 2.47
N VAL A 107 43.05 52.14 1.74
CA VAL A 107 43.88 51.33 0.83
C VAL A 107 45.28 51.19 1.42
N ASP A 108 45.67 49.94 1.70
CA ASP A 108 47.06 49.61 2.03
C ASP A 108 47.76 49.13 0.74
N THR A 109 48.59 50.03 0.21
CA THR A 109 49.33 49.79 -1.05
C THR A 109 50.44 48.73 -0.89
N ARG A 110 50.95 48.52 0.35
CA ARG A 110 51.96 47.48 0.62
C ARG A 110 51.32 46.10 0.77
N ALA A 111 50.22 46.03 1.52
CA ALA A 111 49.48 44.81 1.69
C ALA A 111 48.58 44.49 0.49
N LYS A 112 48.43 45.44 -0.47
CA LYS A 112 47.53 45.30 -1.65
C LYS A 112 46.11 44.97 -1.24
N THR A 113 45.62 45.63 -0.21
CA THR A 113 44.24 45.45 0.32
C THR A 113 43.52 46.78 0.37
N MET A 114 42.22 46.73 0.18
CA MET A 114 41.29 47.80 0.42
C MET A 114 40.28 47.38 1.50
N TYR A 115 40.09 48.22 2.49
CA TYR A 115 39.15 48.00 3.57
C TYR A 115 38.14 49.11 3.62
N SER A 116 36.87 48.74 3.71
CA SER A 116 35.77 49.67 3.93
C SER A 116 35.06 49.32 5.22
N GLU A 117 35.13 50.21 6.21
CA GLU A 117 34.53 50.01 7.53
C GLU A 117 33.02 50.20 7.49
N GLY A 118 32.55 51.19 6.78
CA GLY A 118 31.14 51.57 6.70
C GLY A 118 30.32 50.69 5.79
N GLU A 119 29.10 51.13 5.55
CA GLU A 119 28.19 50.44 4.62
C GLU A 119 28.80 50.48 3.18
N VAL A 120 28.82 49.31 2.59
CA VAL A 120 29.19 49.10 1.19
C VAL A 120 27.95 48.61 0.44
N GLU A 121 27.58 49.33 -0.62
CA GLU A 121 26.56 48.87 -1.56
C GLU A 121 27.22 48.45 -2.88
N ILE A 122 26.97 47.22 -3.30
CA ILE A 122 27.39 46.70 -4.59
C ILE A 122 26.14 46.57 -5.45
N THR A 123 26.13 47.26 -6.60
CA THR A 123 25.06 47.11 -7.60
C THR A 123 25.67 46.39 -8.80
N MET A 124 25.13 45.24 -9.12
CA MET A 124 25.70 44.35 -10.13
C MET A 124 25.11 44.62 -11.51
N ARG A 125 25.90 44.37 -12.55
CA ARG A 125 25.53 44.51 -13.97
C ARG A 125 24.94 45.86 -14.33
N VAL A 126 25.56 46.94 -13.87
CA VAL A 126 25.21 48.29 -14.31
C VAL A 126 25.54 48.43 -15.80
N PRO A 127 24.57 48.73 -16.68
CA PRO A 127 24.85 48.85 -18.12
C PRO A 127 25.85 50.00 -18.41
N ASN A 128 26.83 49.75 -19.26
CA ASN A 128 27.82 50.72 -19.69
C ASN A 128 27.58 51.20 -21.14
N ASP A 129 26.55 50.64 -21.80
CA ASP A 129 26.22 50.89 -23.19
C ASP A 129 25.00 51.81 -23.37
N GLY A 130 24.58 52.49 -22.30
CA GLY A 130 23.43 53.41 -22.32
C GLY A 130 22.05 52.77 -22.23
N ARG A 131 21.97 51.45 -22.07
CA ARG A 131 20.71 50.77 -21.78
C ARG A 131 20.17 51.16 -20.41
N PRO A 132 18.84 51.20 -20.23
CA PRO A 132 18.26 51.50 -18.92
C PRO A 132 18.60 50.42 -17.90
N MET A 133 18.79 50.81 -16.64
CA MET A 133 18.91 49.88 -15.51
C MET A 133 17.68 48.97 -15.44
N PRO A 134 17.87 47.68 -15.10
CA PRO A 134 16.75 46.82 -14.73
C PRO A 134 15.91 47.46 -13.61
N GLN A 135 14.58 47.23 -13.62
CA GLN A 135 13.69 47.79 -12.58
C GLN A 135 14.08 47.34 -11.17
N ARG A 136 14.59 46.12 -11.03
CA ARG A 136 15.10 45.54 -9.77
C ARG A 136 16.52 45.01 -10.02
N PRO A 137 17.54 45.89 -9.96
CA PRO A 137 18.91 45.43 -10.10
C PRO A 137 19.33 44.60 -8.90
N MET A 138 20.26 43.69 -9.10
CA MET A 138 20.86 42.97 -8.00
C MET A 138 21.73 43.89 -7.16
N LYS A 139 21.45 43.94 -5.85
CA LYS A 139 22.18 44.74 -4.87
C LYS A 139 22.65 43.91 -3.70
N ILE A 140 23.89 44.18 -3.27
CA ILE A 140 24.48 43.59 -2.06
C ILE A 140 24.84 44.73 -1.13
N ARG A 141 24.42 44.63 0.13
CA ARG A 141 24.79 45.60 1.18
C ARG A 141 25.45 44.86 2.33
N SER A 142 26.62 45.38 2.72
CA SER A 142 27.35 44.87 3.87
C SER A 142 28.22 45.95 4.47
N SER A 143 28.99 45.66 5.49
CA SER A 143 29.99 46.54 6.10
C SER A 143 31.29 45.77 6.38
N LYS A 144 32.34 46.51 6.72
CA LYS A 144 33.68 45.98 7.04
C LYS A 144 34.21 45.02 5.97
N VAL A 145 34.09 45.42 4.73
CA VAL A 145 34.48 44.61 3.59
C VAL A 145 35.96 44.74 3.30
N HIS A 146 36.68 43.66 3.23
CA HIS A 146 38.05 43.52 2.83
C HIS A 146 38.14 43.09 1.38
N PHE A 147 38.87 43.84 0.56
CA PHE A 147 39.15 43.49 -0.83
C PHE A 147 40.65 43.23 -0.98
N GLU A 148 41.05 42.15 -1.61
CA GLU A 148 42.40 41.90 -2.07
C GLU A 148 42.54 42.42 -3.50
N THR A 149 43.35 43.43 -3.71
CA THR A 149 43.42 44.12 -5.01
C THR A 149 44.11 43.29 -6.12
N GLU A 150 44.88 42.27 -5.76
CA GLU A 150 45.57 41.39 -6.73
C GLU A 150 44.75 40.10 -7.05
N SER A 151 44.20 39.49 -6.03
CA SER A 151 43.43 38.24 -6.20
C SER A 151 41.98 38.51 -6.59
N GLY A 152 41.48 39.68 -6.32
CA GLY A 152 40.09 40.06 -6.48
C GLY A 152 39.17 39.44 -5.40
N LYS A 153 39.73 38.78 -4.38
CA LYS A 153 38.95 38.22 -3.29
C LYS A 153 38.33 39.34 -2.45
N ALA A 154 37.07 39.16 -2.12
CA ALA A 154 36.34 40.04 -1.21
C ALA A 154 35.76 39.18 -0.07
N ARG A 155 35.86 39.72 1.17
CA ARG A 155 35.27 39.02 2.33
C ARG A 155 34.75 40.03 3.35
N THR A 156 33.73 39.60 4.05
CA THR A 156 33.21 40.28 5.24
C THR A 156 32.73 39.24 6.27
N ALA A 157 32.86 39.59 7.52
CA ALA A 157 32.27 38.80 8.63
C ALA A 157 30.93 39.36 9.10
N GLU A 158 30.49 40.47 8.51
CA GLU A 158 29.31 41.19 8.94
C GLU A 158 28.04 40.69 8.24
N LYS A 159 26.89 41.15 8.77
CA LYS A 159 25.60 40.86 8.16
C LYS A 159 25.55 41.40 6.73
N THR A 160 25.19 40.53 5.82
CA THR A 160 25.11 40.87 4.39
C THR A 160 23.66 40.68 3.92
N HIS A 161 23.16 41.72 3.23
CA HIS A 161 21.81 41.70 2.65
C HIS A 161 21.94 41.66 1.12
N LEU A 162 21.15 40.80 0.51
CA LEU A 162 21.06 40.65 -0.93
C LEU A 162 19.64 40.99 -1.37
N GLN A 163 19.54 41.75 -2.44
CA GLN A 163 18.29 42.08 -3.11
C GLN A 163 18.41 41.70 -4.59
N PHE A 164 17.42 41.04 -5.13
CA PHE A 164 17.36 40.59 -6.52
C PHE A 164 15.92 40.65 -7.03
N ALA A 165 15.73 40.41 -8.34
CA ALA A 165 14.44 40.63 -8.98
C ALA A 165 13.30 39.83 -8.31
N GLU A 166 13.58 38.61 -7.90
CA GLU A 166 12.60 37.66 -7.41
C GLU A 166 12.55 37.51 -5.87
N GLY A 167 13.43 38.28 -5.15
CA GLY A 167 13.45 38.13 -3.68
C GLY A 167 14.57 38.85 -2.97
N THR A 168 14.82 38.39 -1.72
CA THR A 168 15.86 38.92 -0.84
C THR A 168 16.64 37.80 -0.18
N GLY A 169 17.89 38.07 0.19
CA GLY A 169 18.72 37.15 0.95
C GLY A 169 19.41 37.87 2.11
N GLU A 170 19.73 37.14 3.16
CA GLU A 170 20.54 37.60 4.30
C GLU A 170 21.50 36.46 4.71
N CYS A 171 22.70 36.87 5.15
CA CYS A 171 23.66 35.96 5.76
C CYS A 171 24.58 36.74 6.71
N VAL A 172 25.35 36.01 7.50
CA VAL A 172 26.42 36.56 8.35
C VAL A 172 27.74 36.02 7.82
N GLY A 173 28.59 36.93 7.33
CA GLY A 173 29.84 36.58 6.64
C GLY A 173 29.60 36.15 5.19
N ALA A 174 30.39 36.74 4.27
CA ALA A 174 30.39 36.35 2.88
C ALA A 174 31.82 36.42 2.33
N MET A 175 32.16 35.49 1.44
CA MET A 175 33.44 35.42 0.76
C MET A 175 33.23 35.16 -0.73
N TYR A 176 34.01 35.86 -1.55
CA TYR A 176 34.10 35.64 -2.98
C TYR A 176 35.52 35.30 -3.40
N ASP A 177 35.72 34.17 -4.02
CA ASP A 177 36.98 33.74 -4.64
C ASP A 177 36.85 33.67 -6.16
N PRO A 178 37.33 34.66 -6.88
CA PRO A 178 37.24 34.69 -8.33
C PRO A 178 38.10 33.66 -9.05
N GLN A 179 39.19 33.16 -8.41
CA GLN A 179 40.05 32.14 -9.01
C GLN A 179 39.38 30.77 -8.94
N ALA A 180 38.78 30.45 -7.80
CA ALA A 180 37.98 29.27 -7.63
C ALA A 180 36.61 29.37 -8.29
N LYS A 181 36.19 30.55 -8.69
CA LYS A 181 34.84 30.87 -9.14
C LYS A 181 33.80 30.41 -8.14
N GLU A 182 34.01 30.79 -6.88
CA GLU A 182 33.22 30.37 -5.75
C GLU A 182 32.70 31.55 -4.94
N VAL A 183 31.40 31.50 -4.59
CA VAL A 183 30.80 32.42 -3.62
C VAL A 183 30.37 31.63 -2.42
N THR A 184 30.83 32.01 -1.24
CA THR A 184 30.50 31.39 0.04
C THR A 184 29.69 32.35 0.89
N LEU A 185 28.53 31.90 1.39
CA LEU A 185 27.77 32.49 2.47
C LEU A 185 28.13 31.73 3.75
N GLU A 186 28.85 32.39 4.67
CA GLU A 186 29.56 31.66 5.73
C GLU A 186 28.64 31.13 6.83
N SER A 187 27.57 31.85 7.17
CA SER A 187 26.63 31.41 8.20
C SER A 187 25.26 32.08 8.06
N GLU A 188 24.26 31.46 8.69
CA GLU A 188 22.88 31.97 8.81
C GLU A 188 22.28 32.42 7.47
N ALA A 189 22.56 31.66 6.41
CA ALA A 189 22.04 31.96 5.09
C ALA A 189 20.51 31.79 5.09
N GLN A 190 19.80 32.89 4.86
CA GLN A 190 18.35 32.93 4.72
C GLN A 190 17.99 33.56 3.40
N ILE A 191 17.14 32.89 2.60
CA ILE A 191 16.70 33.39 1.30
C ILE A 191 15.17 33.38 1.30
N THR A 192 14.58 34.50 0.93
CA THR A 192 13.12 34.66 0.80
C THR A 192 12.81 34.98 -0.66
N LEU A 193 12.02 34.10 -1.29
CA LEU A 193 11.58 34.26 -2.66
C LEU A 193 10.11 34.66 -2.68
N LEU A 194 9.77 35.62 -3.48
CA LEU A 194 8.41 36.11 -3.67
C LEU A 194 8.00 35.85 -5.11
N LYS A 195 6.94 35.09 -5.29
CA LYS A 195 6.30 34.96 -6.59
C LYS A 195 4.98 35.71 -6.58
N GLU A 196 4.88 36.70 -7.47
CA GLU A 196 3.60 37.35 -7.73
C GLU A 196 2.67 36.37 -8.42
N ALA A 197 1.61 35.92 -7.72
CA ALA A 197 0.54 35.13 -8.28
C ALA A 197 -0.73 35.97 -8.36
N ALA A 198 -1.62 35.64 -9.31
CA ALA A 198 -2.83 36.43 -9.58
C ALA A 198 -3.78 36.60 -8.38
N ALA A 199 -3.69 35.73 -7.37
CA ALA A 199 -4.62 35.75 -6.21
C ALA A 199 -3.94 36.20 -4.90
N ALA A 200 -2.68 35.82 -4.64
CA ALA A 200 -1.90 36.25 -3.48
C ALA A 200 -0.41 35.93 -3.67
N PRO A 201 0.52 36.76 -3.16
CA PRO A 201 1.94 36.46 -3.26
C PRO A 201 2.31 35.22 -2.45
N VAL A 202 2.99 34.27 -3.08
CA VAL A 202 3.50 33.07 -2.42
C VAL A 202 4.96 33.31 -2.04
N SER A 203 5.25 33.26 -0.73
CA SER A 203 6.59 33.37 -0.18
C SER A 203 7.16 31.97 0.07
N THR A 204 8.41 31.80 -0.31
CA THR A 204 9.19 30.61 0.03
C THR A 204 10.46 31.02 0.75
N LYS A 205 10.69 30.44 1.92
CA LYS A 205 11.87 30.71 2.75
C LYS A 205 12.76 29.48 2.81
N VAL A 206 14.06 29.73 2.66
CA VAL A 206 15.10 28.69 2.78
C VAL A 206 16.14 29.17 3.75
N TRP A 207 16.52 28.33 4.67
CA TRP A 207 17.60 28.54 5.62
C TRP A 207 18.65 27.45 5.44
N ALA A 208 19.90 27.83 5.51
CA ALA A 208 21.04 26.91 5.56
C ALA A 208 22.09 27.47 6.52
N THR A 209 22.85 26.61 7.16
CA THR A 209 23.96 27.06 8.00
C THR A 209 25.05 27.71 7.14
N HIS A 210 25.31 27.12 5.96
CA HIS A 210 26.38 27.50 5.08
C HIS A 210 25.96 27.20 3.63
N ALA A 211 26.30 28.09 2.68
CA ALA A 211 25.99 27.86 1.28
C ALA A 211 27.20 28.20 0.40
N ILE A 212 27.52 27.35 -0.57
CA ILE A 212 28.63 27.52 -1.51
C ILE A 212 28.12 27.35 -2.93
N TYR A 213 28.35 28.32 -3.78
CA TYR A 213 28.14 28.20 -5.21
C TYR A 213 29.44 28.01 -5.95
N ARG A 214 29.52 26.99 -6.82
CA ARG A 214 30.67 26.69 -7.69
C ARG A 214 30.27 26.72 -9.14
N GLU A 215 30.70 27.76 -9.84
CA GLU A 215 30.35 27.98 -11.26
C GLU A 215 30.91 26.86 -12.15
N VAL A 216 32.16 26.46 -11.94
CA VAL A 216 32.85 25.45 -12.78
C VAL A 216 32.04 24.15 -12.89
N TYR A 217 31.29 23.82 -11.84
CA TYR A 217 30.47 22.61 -11.77
C TYR A 217 28.98 22.90 -11.93
N SER A 218 28.61 24.19 -12.06
CA SER A 218 27.20 24.62 -12.05
C SER A 218 26.41 24.02 -10.85
N LYS A 219 27.05 24.08 -9.65
CA LYS A 219 26.47 23.44 -8.43
C LYS A 219 26.37 24.44 -7.28
N ILE A 220 25.29 24.27 -6.51
CA ILE A 220 25.10 24.94 -5.22
C ILE A 220 25.09 23.87 -4.14
N GLU A 221 25.99 24.00 -3.19
CA GLU A 221 26.05 23.16 -1.99
C GLU A 221 25.45 23.92 -0.81
N LEU A 222 24.46 23.34 -0.17
CA LEU A 222 23.90 23.80 1.12
C LEU A 222 24.39 22.84 2.19
N ARG A 223 25.12 23.33 3.17
CA ARG A 223 25.72 22.50 4.23
C ARG A 223 25.13 22.83 5.60
N GLY A 224 25.05 21.79 6.45
CA GLY A 224 24.45 21.85 7.76
C GLY A 224 22.92 21.82 7.69
N PRO A 225 22.21 21.93 8.81
CA PRO A 225 20.77 21.90 8.81
C PRO A 225 20.18 22.90 7.81
N THR A 226 19.46 22.36 6.85
CA THR A 226 18.77 23.12 5.81
C THR A 226 17.27 23.00 6.05
N ARG A 227 16.55 24.11 6.03
CA ARG A 227 15.10 24.14 6.17
C ARG A 227 14.46 24.92 5.05
N MET A 228 13.35 24.43 4.55
CA MET A 228 12.52 25.12 3.58
C MET A 228 11.08 25.21 4.05
N GLU A 229 10.49 26.38 3.94
CA GLU A 229 9.06 26.57 4.23
C GLU A 229 8.38 27.27 3.05
N ARG A 230 7.23 26.71 2.63
CA ARG A 230 6.41 27.28 1.57
C ARG A 230 4.94 26.94 1.83
N GLN A 231 4.12 27.93 2.11
CA GLN A 231 2.71 27.72 2.45
C GLN A 231 2.54 26.64 3.53
N ASN A 232 2.01 25.49 3.15
CA ASN A 232 1.71 24.37 4.03
C ASN A 232 2.87 23.37 4.17
N LEU A 233 3.89 23.49 3.31
CA LEU A 233 5.03 22.59 3.27
C LEU A 233 6.16 23.10 4.15
N ALA A 234 6.66 22.27 5.06
CA ALA A 234 7.94 22.43 5.74
C ALA A 234 8.81 21.20 5.45
N MET A 235 10.05 21.42 5.06
CA MET A 235 11.02 20.37 4.75
C MET A 235 12.36 20.68 5.42
N ASP A 236 12.96 19.68 6.04
CA ASP A 236 14.28 19.73 6.64
C ASP A 236 15.21 18.73 5.94
N ALA A 237 16.47 19.09 5.79
CA ALA A 237 17.53 18.23 5.30
C ALA A 237 18.83 18.51 6.06
N GLY A 238 19.75 17.54 6.09
CA GLY A 238 21.10 17.74 6.64
C GLY A 238 21.96 18.56 5.68
N ASP A 239 22.19 18.05 4.48
CA ASP A 239 22.91 18.69 3.41
C ASP A 239 22.11 18.55 2.11
N ALA A 240 22.29 19.53 1.19
CA ALA A 240 21.71 19.46 -0.14
C ALA A 240 22.67 19.96 -1.21
N THR A 241 22.60 19.38 -2.41
CA THR A 241 23.33 19.80 -3.60
C THR A 241 22.34 20.04 -4.73
N ILE A 242 22.41 21.18 -5.37
CA ILE A 242 21.60 21.58 -6.50
C ILE A 242 22.49 21.63 -7.74
N GLU A 243 22.16 20.85 -8.76
CA GLU A 243 22.82 20.89 -10.07
C GLU A 243 21.98 21.71 -11.05
N LEU A 244 22.65 22.60 -11.77
CA LEU A 244 22.04 23.48 -12.75
C LEU A 244 22.44 23.07 -14.16
N GLN A 245 21.51 23.16 -15.11
CA GLN A 245 21.75 23.01 -16.52
C GLN A 245 21.12 24.22 -17.25
N GLU A 246 21.93 24.95 -18.02
CA GLU A 246 21.48 26.17 -18.72
C GLU A 246 20.77 27.20 -17.81
N GLY A 247 21.16 27.25 -16.54
CA GLY A 247 20.60 28.16 -15.55
C GLY A 247 19.33 27.65 -14.85
N GLU A 248 18.78 26.53 -15.28
CA GLU A 248 17.61 25.87 -14.66
C GLU A 248 18.04 24.73 -13.75
N ILE A 249 17.23 24.43 -12.73
CA ILE A 249 17.48 23.26 -11.87
C ILE A 249 17.24 22.01 -12.69
N HIS A 250 18.25 21.17 -12.74
CA HIS A 250 18.20 19.86 -13.36
C HIS A 250 18.02 18.74 -12.32
N ARG A 251 18.76 18.85 -11.20
CA ARG A 251 18.79 17.81 -10.17
C ARG A 251 19.03 18.42 -8.79
N VAL A 252 18.35 17.86 -7.79
CA VAL A 252 18.61 18.17 -6.38
C VAL A 252 18.86 16.88 -5.65
N GLU A 253 19.98 16.79 -4.93
CA GLU A 253 20.30 15.72 -4.00
C GLU A 253 20.25 16.26 -2.57
N ALA A 254 19.65 15.52 -1.65
CA ALA A 254 19.59 15.89 -0.25
C ALA A 254 19.74 14.68 0.65
N ARG A 255 20.32 14.87 1.83
CA ARG A 255 20.52 13.83 2.84
C ARG A 255 19.72 14.11 4.10
N SER A 256 19.30 13.03 4.78
CA SER A 256 18.50 13.12 6.02
C SER A 256 17.26 13.97 5.82
N VAL A 257 16.49 13.66 4.76
CA VAL A 257 15.32 14.44 4.36
C VAL A 257 14.11 14.05 5.20
N SER A 258 13.41 15.05 5.69
CA SER A 258 12.10 14.91 6.29
C SER A 258 11.24 16.12 5.97
N GLY A 259 9.94 15.90 5.77
CA GLY A 259 9.04 17.00 5.46
C GLY A 259 7.61 16.69 5.86
N VAL A 260 6.83 17.74 6.01
CA VAL A 260 5.39 17.68 6.29
C VAL A 260 4.67 18.73 5.46
N ASP A 261 3.64 18.27 4.75
CA ASP A 261 2.71 19.12 4.00
C ASP A 261 1.33 19.06 4.68
N ARG A 262 0.84 20.21 5.20
CA ARG A 262 -0.36 20.31 6.03
C ARG A 262 -1.47 21.07 5.34
N TYR A 263 -2.59 20.39 5.16
CA TYR A 263 -3.86 20.96 4.70
C TYR A 263 -4.94 20.77 5.77
N PRO A 264 -6.04 21.52 5.74
CA PRO A 264 -7.11 21.37 6.74
C PRO A 264 -7.65 19.94 6.88
N ASN A 265 -7.66 19.17 5.79
CA ASN A 265 -8.24 17.83 5.72
C ASN A 265 -7.20 16.72 5.55
N ARG A 266 -5.92 17.06 5.42
CA ARG A 266 -4.87 16.09 5.08
C ARG A 266 -3.52 16.55 5.61
N GLU A 267 -2.77 15.65 6.20
CA GLU A 267 -1.36 15.81 6.50
C GLU A 267 -0.58 14.73 5.76
N LEU A 268 0.49 15.11 5.09
CA LEU A 268 1.42 14.24 4.40
C LEU A 268 2.81 14.45 4.98
N ALA A 269 3.35 13.44 5.68
CA ALA A 269 4.72 13.43 6.16
C ALA A 269 5.56 12.45 5.33
N PHE A 270 6.78 12.84 5.00
CA PHE A 270 7.70 12.03 4.19
C PHE A 270 9.13 12.11 4.72
N GLY A 271 9.96 11.17 4.31
CA GLY A 271 11.38 11.20 4.64
C GLY A 271 12.16 10.04 4.03
N ALA A 272 13.49 10.22 3.96
CA ALA A 272 14.46 9.22 3.53
C ALA A 272 15.87 9.62 4.03
N ASP A 273 16.81 8.67 4.09
CA ASP A 273 18.19 8.98 4.42
C ASP A 273 18.86 9.77 3.29
N PHE A 274 18.46 9.48 2.04
CA PHE A 274 18.86 10.20 0.84
C PHE A 274 17.66 10.42 -0.07
N ALA A 275 17.55 11.61 -0.69
CA ALA A 275 16.56 11.91 -1.72
C ALA A 275 17.20 12.58 -2.92
N GLU A 276 16.76 12.16 -4.11
CA GLU A 276 17.11 12.77 -5.40
C GLU A 276 15.85 13.24 -6.09
N MET A 277 15.84 14.50 -6.54
CA MET A 277 14.74 15.09 -7.30
C MET A 277 15.25 15.44 -8.69
N LYS A 278 14.58 14.97 -9.73
CA LYS A 278 14.89 15.26 -11.14
C LYS A 278 13.83 16.16 -11.74
N TYR A 279 14.28 17.13 -12.50
CA TYR A 279 13.43 18.10 -13.18
C TYR A 279 13.53 17.94 -14.69
N ARG A 280 12.44 18.21 -15.41
CA ARG A 280 12.40 18.27 -16.87
C ARG A 280 12.96 19.58 -17.37
N ALA A 281 13.19 19.67 -18.68
CA ALA A 281 13.69 20.90 -19.33
C ALA A 281 12.73 22.10 -19.17
N ASP A 282 11.43 21.87 -19.05
CA ASP A 282 10.44 22.90 -18.72
C ASP A 282 10.45 23.30 -17.24
N GLY A 283 11.38 22.69 -16.49
CA GLY A 283 11.57 22.81 -15.06
C GLY A 283 10.44 22.20 -14.22
N SER A 284 9.58 21.37 -14.78
CA SER A 284 8.60 20.61 -14.02
C SER A 284 9.25 19.43 -13.30
N LEU A 285 8.81 19.08 -12.09
CA LEU A 285 9.31 17.92 -11.34
C LEU A 285 8.94 16.63 -12.08
N ALA A 286 9.92 15.79 -12.40
CA ALA A 286 9.73 14.53 -13.09
C ALA A 286 9.65 13.35 -12.12
N GLU A 287 10.61 13.26 -11.22
CA GLU A 287 10.80 12.13 -10.33
C GLU A 287 11.37 12.57 -8.98
N ILE A 288 10.94 11.91 -7.91
CA ILE A 288 11.64 11.89 -6.62
C ILE A 288 12.02 10.45 -6.33
N TYR A 289 13.29 10.22 -6.08
CA TYR A 289 13.83 8.97 -5.59
C TYR A 289 14.25 9.13 -4.14
N GLY A 290 13.79 8.25 -3.26
CA GLY A 290 14.20 8.16 -1.87
C GLY A 290 14.93 6.85 -1.61
N ASP A 291 16.06 6.87 -0.91
CA ASP A 291 16.86 5.71 -0.53
C ASP A 291 17.17 5.75 0.96
N GLY A 292 17.13 4.58 1.60
CA GLY A 292 17.30 4.43 3.04
C GLY A 292 16.08 4.90 3.84
N GLN A 293 15.40 3.95 4.50
CA GLN A 293 14.25 4.22 5.37
C GLN A 293 13.17 5.12 4.74
N ALA A 294 12.94 4.95 3.43
CA ALA A 294 11.96 5.74 2.71
C ALA A 294 10.56 5.58 3.31
N ARG A 295 9.92 6.70 3.64
CA ARG A 295 8.62 6.74 4.30
C ARG A 295 7.69 7.78 3.69
N LEU A 296 6.40 7.43 3.67
CA LEU A 296 5.32 8.32 3.29
C LEU A 296 4.12 8.05 4.22
N ASP A 297 3.71 9.04 4.99
CA ASP A 297 2.60 8.96 5.93
C ASP A 297 1.52 9.96 5.50
N ALA A 298 0.36 9.45 5.12
CA ALA A 298 -0.80 10.25 4.74
C ALA A 298 -1.90 10.11 5.80
N SER A 299 -2.26 11.20 6.45
CA SER A 299 -3.31 11.25 7.46
C SER A 299 -4.48 12.09 6.99
N THR A 300 -5.69 11.55 7.15
CA THR A 300 -6.97 12.22 6.95
C THR A 300 -7.83 12.07 8.22
N PRO A 301 -8.96 12.76 8.37
CA PRO A 301 -9.85 12.54 9.50
C PRO A 301 -10.39 11.12 9.65
N SER A 302 -10.43 10.34 8.56
CA SER A 302 -11.00 9.00 8.52
C SER A 302 -9.97 7.87 8.49
N ALA A 303 -8.73 8.13 8.08
CA ALA A 303 -7.71 7.10 7.95
C ALA A 303 -6.28 7.67 8.00
N ARG A 304 -5.36 6.85 8.46
CA ARG A 304 -3.91 7.05 8.36
C ARG A 304 -3.32 5.92 7.53
N ASN A 305 -2.63 6.27 6.47
CA ASN A 305 -1.91 5.34 5.60
C ASN A 305 -0.40 5.58 5.74
N GLU A 306 0.34 4.54 6.05
CA GLU A 306 1.79 4.58 6.25
C GLU A 306 2.45 3.65 5.24
N VAL A 307 3.36 4.19 4.44
CA VAL A 307 4.22 3.41 3.53
C VAL A 307 5.65 3.45 4.05
N ARG A 308 6.29 2.30 4.13
CA ARG A 308 7.70 2.13 4.51
C ARG A 308 8.36 1.19 3.52
N SER A 309 9.57 1.51 3.11
CA SER A 309 10.36 0.67 2.21
C SER A 309 11.84 1.05 2.28
N ALA A 310 12.72 0.21 1.74
CA ALA A 310 14.12 0.58 1.61
C ALA A 310 14.30 1.72 0.60
N LYS A 311 13.52 1.69 -0.51
CA LYS A 311 13.59 2.68 -1.60
C LYS A 311 12.19 3.05 -2.08
N MET A 312 12.03 4.29 -2.54
CA MET A 312 10.76 4.79 -3.05
C MET A 312 10.99 5.67 -4.28
N ASN A 313 10.22 5.44 -5.35
CA ASN A 313 10.17 6.31 -6.52
C ASN A 313 8.79 6.95 -6.63
N LEU A 314 8.74 8.24 -6.82
CA LEU A 314 7.53 9.03 -7.06
C LEU A 314 7.66 9.67 -8.44
N TYR A 315 6.73 9.38 -9.36
CA TYR A 315 6.70 9.94 -10.71
C TYR A 315 5.57 10.94 -10.83
N PHE A 316 5.88 12.07 -11.44
CA PHE A 316 4.95 13.18 -11.54
C PHE A 316 4.49 13.39 -12.98
N ARG A 317 3.23 13.78 -13.15
CA ARG A 317 2.57 14.01 -14.43
C ARG A 317 3.23 15.15 -15.20
N GLU A 318 3.35 14.96 -16.50
CA GLU A 318 3.86 15.98 -17.42
C GLU A 318 2.77 16.99 -17.82
N GLY A 319 3.15 18.24 -18.12
CA GLY A 319 2.26 19.24 -18.67
C GLY A 319 1.31 19.91 -17.66
N VAL A 320 1.51 19.69 -16.35
CA VAL A 320 0.73 20.33 -15.28
C VAL A 320 1.59 21.36 -14.52
N ALA A 321 0.98 22.50 -14.17
CA ALA A 321 1.70 23.58 -13.51
C ALA A 321 2.15 23.24 -12.08
N ASP A 322 1.32 22.51 -11.34
CA ASP A 322 1.61 22.04 -10.00
C ASP A 322 1.97 20.53 -10.04
N PRO A 323 2.91 20.07 -9.21
CA PRO A 323 3.32 18.68 -9.21
C PRO A 323 2.16 17.73 -8.85
N GLU A 324 1.70 16.96 -9.82
CA GLU A 324 0.71 15.90 -9.61
C GLU A 324 1.39 14.53 -9.60
N LEU A 325 1.26 13.79 -8.49
CA LEU A 325 1.74 12.42 -8.42
C LEU A 325 0.95 11.56 -9.41
N GLU A 326 1.63 10.87 -10.30
CA GLU A 326 1.07 9.94 -11.28
C GLU A 326 1.13 8.51 -10.77
N LYS A 327 2.30 8.11 -10.29
CA LYS A 327 2.53 6.77 -9.74
C LYS A 327 3.67 6.77 -8.74
N SER A 328 3.63 5.81 -7.82
CA SER A 328 4.70 5.56 -6.86
C SER A 328 5.05 4.10 -6.79
N PHE A 329 6.33 3.82 -6.55
CA PHE A 329 6.84 2.48 -6.26
C PHE A 329 7.55 2.50 -4.93
N ALA A 330 7.24 1.52 -4.09
CA ALA A 330 7.96 1.22 -2.86
C ALA A 330 8.68 -0.12 -3.04
N HIS A 331 10.01 -0.15 -2.86
CA HIS A 331 10.86 -1.29 -3.14
C HIS A 331 11.65 -1.74 -1.89
N GLY A 332 11.95 -3.04 -1.82
CA GLY A 332 12.78 -3.61 -0.77
C GLY A 332 12.03 -3.77 0.55
N GLY A 333 11.15 -4.77 0.61
CA GLY A 333 10.36 -5.07 1.79
C GLY A 333 9.30 -4.00 2.10
N ALA A 334 8.58 -3.57 1.07
CA ALA A 334 7.57 -2.53 1.20
C ALA A 334 6.44 -2.95 2.14
N THR A 335 6.06 -2.05 3.03
CA THR A 335 4.93 -2.19 3.95
C THR A 335 3.98 -1.03 3.75
N LEU A 336 2.70 -1.32 3.48
CA LEU A 336 1.62 -0.35 3.51
C LEU A 336 0.68 -0.70 4.67
N ARG A 337 0.53 0.22 5.61
CA ARG A 337 -0.41 0.11 6.74
C ARG A 337 -1.53 1.12 6.57
N SER A 338 -2.76 0.66 6.67
CA SER A 338 -3.95 1.50 6.68
C SER A 338 -4.69 1.34 8.00
N VAL A 339 -4.77 2.43 8.75
CA VAL A 339 -5.40 2.49 10.06
C VAL A 339 -6.62 3.39 9.98
N PRO A 340 -7.84 2.86 10.12
CA PRO A 340 -9.03 3.68 10.21
C PRO A 340 -9.01 4.58 11.45
N LEU A 341 -9.51 5.80 11.32
CA LEU A 341 -9.58 6.80 12.39
C LEU A 341 -11.05 7.22 12.65
N GLY A 342 -11.27 7.95 13.71
CA GLY A 342 -12.59 8.46 14.08
C GLY A 342 -13.63 7.33 14.25
N LYS A 343 -14.82 7.50 13.66
CA LYS A 343 -15.92 6.52 13.74
C LYS A 343 -15.57 5.18 13.06
N ALA A 344 -14.77 5.21 12.01
CA ALA A 344 -14.34 4.02 11.27
C ALA A 344 -13.43 3.11 12.11
N ALA A 345 -12.66 3.65 13.06
CA ALA A 345 -11.77 2.88 13.93
C ALA A 345 -12.50 1.84 14.79
N ALA A 346 -13.78 2.08 15.12
CA ALA A 346 -14.58 1.18 15.92
C ALA A 346 -15.09 -0.04 15.16
N THR A 347 -15.20 0.03 13.83
CA THR A 347 -15.86 -0.99 13.01
C THR A 347 -14.99 -1.57 11.91
N GLN A 348 -14.06 -0.79 11.37
CA GLN A 348 -13.22 -1.22 10.26
C GLN A 348 -11.89 -1.83 10.73
N PRO A 349 -11.46 -2.97 10.18
CA PRO A 349 -10.19 -3.60 10.51
C PRO A 349 -9.02 -2.77 10.00
N ARG A 350 -7.94 -2.76 10.77
CA ARG A 350 -6.63 -2.28 10.29
C ARG A 350 -6.11 -3.22 9.20
N ARG A 351 -5.46 -2.66 8.18
CA ARG A 351 -4.92 -3.41 7.05
C ARG A 351 -3.42 -3.25 6.98
N VAL A 352 -2.73 -4.35 6.74
CA VAL A 352 -1.26 -4.36 6.54
C VAL A 352 -0.96 -5.16 5.28
N LEU A 353 -0.41 -4.51 4.28
CA LEU A 353 0.10 -5.14 3.07
C LEU A 353 1.62 -5.15 3.13
N LEU A 354 2.20 -6.32 2.95
CA LEU A 354 3.64 -6.57 2.83
C LEU A 354 3.92 -7.13 1.45
N SER A 355 4.88 -6.59 0.73
CA SER A 355 5.38 -7.13 -0.55
C SER A 355 6.78 -6.57 -0.79
N ASP A 356 7.58 -7.22 -1.61
CA ASP A 356 8.88 -6.64 -1.96
C ASP A 356 8.72 -5.36 -2.80
N VAL A 357 7.72 -5.34 -3.70
CA VAL A 357 7.41 -4.17 -4.51
C VAL A 357 5.92 -3.87 -4.49
N ILE A 358 5.56 -2.66 -4.07
CA ILE A 358 4.20 -2.12 -4.11
C ILE A 358 4.19 -0.91 -5.05
N GLU A 359 3.27 -0.92 -6.01
CA GLU A 359 2.98 0.20 -6.90
C GLU A 359 1.62 0.81 -6.56
N VAL A 360 1.54 2.13 -6.55
CA VAL A 360 0.27 2.88 -6.47
C VAL A 360 0.18 3.82 -7.67
N GLN A 361 -0.90 3.71 -8.42
CA GLN A 361 -1.25 4.60 -9.53
C GLN A 361 -2.31 5.59 -9.05
N MET A 362 -2.12 6.86 -9.40
CA MET A 362 -2.99 7.95 -8.95
C MET A 362 -3.86 8.46 -10.09
N ARG A 363 -5.07 8.87 -9.77
CA ARG A 363 -5.97 9.56 -10.69
C ARG A 363 -5.40 10.96 -11.06
N PRO A 364 -5.84 11.56 -12.19
CA PRO A 364 -5.58 12.97 -12.44
C PRO A 364 -5.95 13.84 -11.24
N GLY A 365 -5.08 14.84 -10.93
CA GLY A 365 -5.15 15.61 -9.69
C GLY A 365 -4.23 15.09 -8.57
N GLY A 366 -3.74 13.85 -8.67
CA GLY A 366 -2.73 13.28 -7.77
C GLY A 366 -3.17 13.06 -6.31
N ALA A 367 -4.48 13.17 -6.02
CA ALA A 367 -5.02 13.07 -4.66
C ALA A 367 -5.67 11.71 -4.35
N GLU A 368 -6.20 11.04 -5.35
CA GLU A 368 -6.91 9.78 -5.21
C GLU A 368 -6.17 8.64 -5.91
N ALA A 369 -6.08 7.50 -5.26
CA ALA A 369 -5.55 6.29 -5.86
C ALA A 369 -6.53 5.76 -6.91
N GLU A 370 -6.00 5.27 -8.02
CA GLU A 370 -6.74 4.53 -9.03
C GLU A 370 -6.52 3.03 -8.86
N ARG A 371 -5.26 2.63 -8.71
CA ARG A 371 -4.87 1.23 -8.58
C ARG A 371 -3.73 1.06 -7.58
N LEU A 372 -3.75 -0.06 -6.88
CA LEU A 372 -2.66 -0.56 -6.06
C LEU A 372 -2.29 -1.95 -6.57
N LEU A 373 -1.00 -2.17 -6.82
CA LEU A 373 -0.50 -3.43 -7.35
C LEU A 373 0.68 -3.94 -6.53
N THR A 374 0.81 -5.27 -6.40
CA THR A 374 2.05 -5.91 -5.95
C THR A 374 2.73 -6.59 -7.14
N HIS A 375 4.04 -6.44 -7.27
CA HIS A 375 4.83 -7.04 -8.35
C HIS A 375 5.57 -8.31 -7.92
N SER A 376 5.42 -8.68 -6.66
CA SER A 376 5.97 -9.89 -6.04
C SER A 376 4.94 -10.50 -5.11
N GLU A 377 5.22 -11.70 -4.57
CA GLU A 377 4.35 -12.31 -3.56
C GLU A 377 4.12 -11.31 -2.42
N GLY A 378 2.86 -11.13 -2.08
CA GLY A 378 2.43 -10.21 -1.04
C GLY A 378 1.61 -10.90 0.04
N THR A 379 1.61 -10.29 1.21
CA THR A 379 0.77 -10.68 2.34
C THR A 379 -0.12 -9.52 2.75
N LEU A 380 -1.44 -9.68 2.64
CA LEU A 380 -2.43 -8.72 3.12
C LEU A 380 -3.09 -9.28 4.39
N THR A 381 -2.95 -8.56 5.49
CA THR A 381 -3.53 -8.92 6.79
C THR A 381 -4.58 -7.91 7.20
N PHE A 382 -5.75 -8.41 7.61
CA PHE A 382 -6.84 -7.64 8.21
C PHE A 382 -6.84 -7.94 9.71
N LEU A 383 -6.45 -6.94 10.51
CA LEU A 383 -6.43 -7.03 11.96
C LEU A 383 -7.78 -6.56 12.51
N PRO A 384 -8.48 -7.36 13.32
CA PRO A 384 -9.82 -7.05 13.80
C PRO A 384 -9.85 -5.75 14.62
N ALA A 385 -10.91 -4.98 14.44
CA ALA A 385 -11.21 -3.81 15.26
C ALA A 385 -11.98 -4.21 16.54
N THR A 386 -12.81 -5.26 16.46
CA THR A 386 -13.64 -5.75 17.57
C THR A 386 -13.43 -7.26 17.81
N PRO A 387 -13.73 -7.77 19.02
CA PRO A 387 -13.58 -9.19 19.34
C PRO A 387 -14.44 -10.13 18.49
N GLU A 388 -15.50 -9.64 17.86
CA GLU A 388 -16.42 -10.40 17.01
C GLU A 388 -15.87 -10.58 15.59
N GLN A 389 -14.90 -9.76 15.18
CA GLN A 389 -14.26 -9.85 13.88
C GLN A 389 -13.17 -10.91 13.86
N ARG A 390 -13.00 -11.52 12.69
CA ARG A 390 -11.94 -12.49 12.45
C ARG A 390 -10.67 -11.80 11.92
N GLU A 391 -9.53 -12.21 12.42
CA GLU A 391 -8.26 -11.91 11.76
C GLU A 391 -8.20 -12.71 10.46
N ARG A 392 -7.89 -12.02 9.34
CA ARG A 392 -7.79 -12.63 8.02
C ARG A 392 -6.44 -12.31 7.41
N LYS A 393 -5.82 -13.31 6.82
CA LYS A 393 -4.56 -13.18 6.09
C LYS A 393 -4.73 -13.74 4.69
N LEU A 394 -4.29 -12.99 3.71
CA LEU A 394 -4.21 -13.40 2.30
C LEU A 394 -2.75 -13.34 1.88
N VAL A 395 -2.25 -14.42 1.31
CA VAL A 395 -0.95 -14.48 0.62
C VAL A 395 -1.22 -14.78 -0.84
N ALA A 396 -0.64 -14.01 -1.74
CA ALA A 396 -0.84 -14.19 -3.18
C ALA A 396 0.40 -13.76 -3.97
N GLU A 397 0.59 -14.37 -5.13
CA GLU A 397 1.71 -14.06 -6.02
C GLU A 397 1.62 -12.62 -6.55
N ARG A 398 0.41 -12.17 -6.86
CA ARG A 398 0.09 -10.79 -7.25
C ARG A 398 -1.24 -10.37 -6.67
N MET A 399 -1.34 -9.10 -6.32
CA MET A 399 -2.57 -8.47 -5.85
C MET A 399 -2.80 -7.18 -6.62
N THR A 400 -4.05 -6.89 -6.94
CA THR A 400 -4.49 -5.64 -7.56
C THR A 400 -5.74 -5.14 -6.86
N GLY A 401 -5.69 -3.93 -6.33
CA GLY A 401 -6.84 -3.19 -5.83
C GLY A 401 -7.20 -2.07 -6.80
N THR A 402 -8.45 -1.95 -7.19
CA THR A 402 -8.98 -0.83 -7.99
C THR A 402 -9.90 0.00 -7.11
N TYR A 403 -9.67 1.31 -7.11
CA TYR A 403 -10.36 2.25 -6.24
C TYR A 403 -11.28 3.17 -7.06
N GLY A 404 -12.44 3.47 -6.53
CA GLY A 404 -13.35 4.50 -7.00
C GLY A 404 -13.07 5.86 -6.38
N ALA A 405 -14.06 6.74 -6.44
CA ALA A 405 -14.00 8.05 -5.80
C ALA A 405 -13.77 7.93 -4.28
N ASN A 406 -13.14 8.96 -3.69
CA ASN A 406 -12.82 9.02 -2.25
C ASN A 406 -11.95 7.83 -1.74
N ASN A 407 -11.15 7.22 -2.62
CA ASN A 407 -10.29 6.07 -2.32
C ASN A 407 -11.06 4.85 -1.76
N VAL A 408 -12.32 4.65 -2.16
CA VAL A 408 -13.12 3.47 -1.82
C VAL A 408 -12.69 2.31 -2.71
N LEU A 409 -12.33 1.17 -2.12
CA LEU A 409 -12.00 -0.03 -2.87
C LEU A 409 -13.26 -0.58 -3.55
N GLU A 410 -13.25 -0.71 -4.88
CA GLU A 410 -14.35 -1.26 -5.68
C GLU A 410 -14.11 -2.70 -6.12
N ARG A 411 -12.86 -3.01 -6.44
CA ARG A 411 -12.47 -4.34 -6.93
C ARG A 411 -11.11 -4.74 -6.34
N PHE A 412 -11.01 -6.00 -5.97
CA PHE A 412 -9.76 -6.61 -5.54
C PHE A 412 -9.54 -7.93 -6.28
N GLU A 413 -8.35 -8.15 -6.78
CA GLU A 413 -7.95 -9.34 -7.52
C GLU A 413 -6.64 -9.89 -6.97
N ALA A 414 -6.50 -11.22 -6.94
CA ALA A 414 -5.26 -11.87 -6.54
C ALA A 414 -5.05 -13.16 -7.32
N THR A 415 -3.79 -13.54 -7.56
CA THR A 415 -3.40 -14.78 -8.24
C THR A 415 -2.67 -15.71 -7.28
N LYS A 416 -2.89 -17.03 -7.42
CA LYS A 416 -2.36 -18.06 -6.52
C LYS A 416 -2.64 -17.73 -5.04
N ALA A 417 -3.91 -17.45 -4.78
CA ALA A 417 -4.38 -16.97 -3.48
C ALA A 417 -4.40 -18.08 -2.43
N ARG A 418 -3.83 -17.80 -1.27
CA ARG A 418 -3.91 -18.61 -0.05
C ARG A 418 -4.47 -17.74 1.06
N THR A 419 -5.60 -18.13 1.64
CA THR A 419 -6.21 -17.37 2.73
C THR A 419 -6.18 -18.14 4.04
N GLU A 420 -6.07 -17.41 5.13
CA GLU A 420 -6.21 -17.92 6.48
C GLU A 420 -7.16 -16.99 7.26
N SER A 421 -8.19 -17.58 7.87
CA SER A 421 -9.15 -16.85 8.72
C SER A 421 -9.17 -17.49 10.09
N LYS A 422 -8.67 -16.77 11.10
CA LYS A 422 -8.72 -17.19 12.49
C LYS A 422 -10.12 -16.99 13.06
N PRO A 423 -10.57 -17.81 14.00
CA PRO A 423 -11.83 -17.57 14.68
C PRO A 423 -11.81 -16.25 15.45
N ALA A 424 -12.96 -15.61 15.56
CA ALA A 424 -13.12 -14.38 16.32
C ALA A 424 -12.77 -14.59 17.80
N ALA A 425 -12.13 -13.61 18.43
CA ALA A 425 -11.71 -13.70 19.83
C ALA A 425 -12.89 -13.97 20.77
N ALA A 426 -14.07 -13.39 20.51
CA ALA A 426 -15.29 -13.63 21.25
C ALA A 426 -15.73 -15.11 21.19
N VAL A 427 -15.61 -15.76 20.02
CA VAL A 427 -15.97 -17.17 19.84
C VAL A 427 -14.98 -18.08 20.57
N VAL A 428 -13.68 -17.76 20.52
CA VAL A 428 -12.64 -18.49 21.26
C VAL A 428 -12.86 -18.37 22.78
N ALA A 429 -13.18 -17.17 23.27
CA ALA A 429 -13.47 -16.93 24.68
C ALA A 429 -14.70 -17.74 25.14
N LEU A 430 -15.77 -17.76 24.33
CA LEU A 430 -16.98 -18.54 24.63
C LEU A 430 -16.70 -20.05 24.65
N ALA A 431 -15.89 -20.56 23.71
CA ALA A 431 -15.50 -21.96 23.67
C ALA A 431 -14.72 -22.36 24.94
N LYS A 432 -13.76 -21.51 25.37
CA LYS A 432 -13.00 -21.69 26.62
C LYS A 432 -13.91 -21.71 27.84
N GLN A 433 -14.88 -20.80 27.93
CA GLN A 433 -15.86 -20.77 29.02
C GLN A 433 -16.71 -22.02 29.07
N LYS A 434 -17.11 -22.54 27.91
CA LYS A 434 -17.90 -23.78 27.78
C LYS A 434 -17.06 -25.06 27.83
N LYS A 435 -15.76 -24.98 28.06
CA LYS A 435 -14.81 -26.10 28.03
C LYS A 435 -14.89 -26.91 26.71
N GLN A 436 -15.17 -26.23 25.59
CA GLN A 436 -15.19 -26.79 24.25
C GLN A 436 -13.83 -26.65 23.59
N PRO A 437 -13.49 -27.48 22.60
CA PRO A 437 -12.27 -27.30 21.79
C PRO A 437 -12.23 -25.93 21.14
N GLU A 438 -11.04 -25.39 20.95
CA GLU A 438 -10.87 -24.13 20.27
C GLU A 438 -11.36 -24.26 18.81
N PRO A 439 -12.14 -23.28 18.31
CA PRO A 439 -12.64 -23.32 16.94
C PRO A 439 -11.48 -23.33 15.93
N PRO A 440 -11.58 -24.14 14.87
CA PRO A 440 -10.50 -24.32 13.93
C PRO A 440 -10.28 -23.10 13.04
N ILE A 441 -9.07 -22.98 12.52
CA ILE A 441 -8.69 -21.98 11.52
C ILE A 441 -9.20 -22.45 10.15
N LEU A 442 -9.86 -21.54 9.42
CA LEU A 442 -10.25 -21.77 8.03
C LEU A 442 -9.09 -21.37 7.12
N ARG A 443 -8.65 -22.30 6.26
CA ARG A 443 -7.66 -22.05 5.21
C ARG A 443 -8.26 -22.35 3.85
N THR A 444 -7.96 -21.50 2.86
CA THR A 444 -8.37 -21.76 1.48
C THR A 444 -7.20 -21.55 0.52
N THR A 445 -7.26 -22.24 -0.63
CA THR A 445 -6.33 -22.05 -1.75
C THR A 445 -7.12 -21.97 -3.06
N SER A 446 -6.64 -21.16 -4.02
CA SER A 446 -7.23 -21.04 -5.35
C SER A 446 -6.23 -20.43 -6.33
N ASP A 447 -6.46 -20.64 -7.63
CA ASP A 447 -5.63 -20.01 -8.66
C ASP A 447 -5.90 -18.50 -8.76
N THR A 448 -7.16 -18.08 -8.57
CA THR A 448 -7.56 -16.67 -8.60
C THR A 448 -8.54 -16.35 -7.48
N LEU A 449 -8.46 -15.12 -6.97
CA LEU A 449 -9.43 -14.55 -6.06
C LEU A 449 -9.87 -13.20 -6.62
N GLU A 450 -11.17 -12.97 -6.67
CA GLU A 450 -11.77 -11.68 -7.03
C GLU A 450 -12.80 -11.31 -5.96
N ALA A 451 -12.78 -10.03 -5.53
CA ALA A 451 -13.79 -9.47 -4.64
C ALA A 451 -14.34 -8.16 -5.21
N ARG A 452 -15.63 -7.94 -4.99
CA ARG A 452 -16.32 -6.71 -5.36
C ARG A 452 -16.90 -6.05 -4.13
N PHE A 453 -16.82 -4.72 -4.15
CA PHE A 453 -17.24 -3.87 -3.04
C PHE A 453 -18.25 -2.84 -3.54
N GLN A 454 -19.08 -2.38 -2.64
CA GLN A 454 -20.06 -1.34 -2.92
C GLN A 454 -19.36 0.02 -3.04
N PRO A 455 -19.55 0.78 -4.12
CA PRO A 455 -18.81 2.03 -4.36
C PRO A 455 -19.01 3.10 -3.27
N ASP A 456 -20.21 3.15 -2.66
CA ASP A 456 -20.54 4.19 -1.67
C ASP A 456 -20.05 3.87 -0.25
N THR A 457 -20.08 2.59 0.15
CA THR A 457 -19.80 2.17 1.53
C THR A 457 -18.49 1.40 1.67
N GLY A 458 -17.98 0.81 0.59
CA GLY A 458 -16.83 -0.08 0.62
C GLY A 458 -17.13 -1.45 1.24
N ASP A 459 -18.42 -1.80 1.43
CA ASP A 459 -18.82 -3.10 1.93
C ASP A 459 -18.63 -4.18 0.86
N MET A 460 -18.14 -5.35 1.25
CA MET A 460 -17.95 -6.45 0.32
C MET A 460 -19.30 -7.01 -0.15
N LEU A 461 -19.56 -6.97 -1.44
CA LEU A 461 -20.74 -7.58 -2.06
C LEU A 461 -20.55 -9.09 -2.16
N TRP A 462 -19.46 -9.51 -2.79
CA TRP A 462 -19.10 -10.91 -2.94
C TRP A 462 -17.60 -11.09 -3.11
N MET A 463 -17.14 -12.30 -2.81
CA MET A 463 -15.77 -12.76 -3.07
C MET A 463 -15.82 -14.12 -3.74
N LYS A 464 -15.15 -14.26 -4.88
CA LYS A 464 -15.04 -15.50 -5.64
C LYS A 464 -13.60 -15.97 -5.67
N GLN A 465 -13.37 -17.23 -5.34
CA GLN A 465 -12.12 -17.94 -5.51
C GLN A 465 -12.33 -19.02 -6.59
N ALA A 466 -11.51 -19.01 -7.64
CA ALA A 466 -11.70 -19.89 -8.78
C ALA A 466 -10.38 -20.54 -9.22
N GLY A 467 -10.51 -21.72 -9.84
CA GLY A 467 -9.40 -22.57 -10.21
C GLY A 467 -8.85 -23.35 -9.03
N ASN A 468 -9.06 -24.67 -9.03
CA ASN A 468 -8.53 -25.59 -8.00
C ASN A 468 -8.83 -25.13 -6.56
N PHE A 469 -10.06 -24.67 -6.34
CA PHE A 469 -10.45 -24.22 -5.00
C PHE A 469 -10.44 -25.37 -4.01
N GLU A 470 -9.75 -25.19 -2.91
CA GLU A 470 -9.75 -26.10 -1.76
C GLU A 470 -9.88 -25.32 -0.45
N PHE A 471 -10.54 -25.90 0.54
CA PHE A 471 -10.54 -25.37 1.89
C PHE A 471 -10.35 -26.44 2.95
N THR A 472 -9.81 -26.04 4.09
CA THR A 472 -9.68 -26.87 5.30
C THR A 472 -10.11 -26.06 6.53
N GLU A 473 -10.93 -26.66 7.38
CA GLU A 473 -11.37 -26.08 8.66
C GLU A 473 -11.40 -27.21 9.71
N GLY A 474 -10.32 -27.39 10.43
CA GLY A 474 -10.13 -28.54 11.31
C GLY A 474 -10.16 -29.84 10.53
N VAL A 475 -11.16 -30.69 10.84
CA VAL A 475 -11.39 -31.97 10.15
C VAL A 475 -12.23 -31.84 8.88
N ARG A 476 -12.93 -30.71 8.72
CA ARG A 476 -13.76 -30.40 7.54
C ARG A 476 -12.88 -29.96 6.37
N ARG A 477 -13.16 -30.49 5.22
CA ARG A 477 -12.48 -30.17 3.98
C ARG A 477 -13.48 -30.03 2.83
N GLY A 478 -13.09 -29.28 1.83
CA GLY A 478 -13.88 -29.22 0.60
C GLY A 478 -13.05 -28.74 -0.57
N ARG A 479 -13.56 -29.03 -1.76
CA ARG A 479 -12.99 -28.58 -3.04
C ARG A 479 -14.09 -28.33 -4.06
N ALA A 480 -13.79 -27.46 -5.01
CA ALA A 480 -14.66 -27.16 -6.15
C ALA A 480 -13.85 -26.50 -7.27
N ASN A 481 -14.44 -26.31 -8.44
CA ASN A 481 -13.83 -25.47 -9.46
C ASN A 481 -13.81 -23.99 -9.01
N ALA A 482 -14.86 -23.55 -8.31
CA ALA A 482 -14.95 -22.22 -7.73
C ALA A 482 -15.74 -22.20 -6.43
N ALA A 483 -15.44 -21.22 -5.56
CA ALA A 483 -16.24 -20.90 -4.38
C ALA A 483 -16.57 -19.42 -4.39
N THR A 484 -17.82 -19.06 -4.11
CA THR A 484 -18.27 -17.67 -4.01
C THR A 484 -18.93 -17.43 -2.65
N LEU A 485 -18.42 -16.45 -1.92
CA LEU A 485 -19.05 -15.91 -0.73
C LEU A 485 -19.93 -14.72 -1.13
N HIS A 486 -21.24 -14.81 -0.90
CA HIS A 486 -22.21 -13.73 -1.07
C HIS A 486 -22.50 -13.11 0.30
N GLN A 487 -21.82 -11.99 0.58
CA GLN A 487 -21.86 -11.37 1.92
C GLN A 487 -23.23 -10.78 2.25
N ALA A 488 -23.84 -10.07 1.30
CA ALA A 488 -25.13 -9.44 1.50
C ALA A 488 -26.26 -10.46 1.71
N GLU A 489 -26.22 -11.56 0.96
CA GLU A 489 -27.26 -12.60 0.95
C GLU A 489 -26.94 -13.72 1.96
N LYS A 490 -25.78 -13.65 2.62
CA LYS A 490 -25.32 -14.57 3.67
C LYS A 490 -25.32 -16.04 3.25
N TYR A 491 -24.74 -16.36 2.11
CA TYR A 491 -24.51 -17.73 1.70
C TYR A 491 -23.16 -17.93 1.01
N ASN A 492 -22.67 -19.17 1.06
CA ASN A 492 -21.52 -19.66 0.32
C ASN A 492 -21.95 -20.62 -0.78
N LEU A 493 -21.39 -20.48 -1.97
CA LEU A 493 -21.63 -21.35 -3.12
C LEU A 493 -20.33 -22.02 -3.55
N LEU A 494 -20.31 -23.34 -3.57
CA LEU A 494 -19.31 -24.16 -4.24
C LEU A 494 -19.86 -24.56 -5.60
N ASP A 495 -19.16 -24.26 -6.68
CA ASP A 495 -19.61 -24.49 -8.05
C ASP A 495 -18.61 -25.32 -8.85
N GLY A 496 -19.10 -26.31 -9.57
CA GLY A 496 -18.34 -27.22 -10.41
C GLY A 496 -17.59 -28.30 -9.62
N LYS A 497 -18.08 -29.55 -9.70
CA LYS A 497 -17.49 -30.72 -9.01
C LYS A 497 -17.30 -30.48 -7.52
N ALA A 498 -18.29 -29.84 -6.88
CA ALA A 498 -18.22 -29.49 -5.50
C ALA A 498 -18.21 -30.75 -4.60
N GLN A 499 -17.29 -30.78 -3.66
CA GLN A 499 -17.13 -31.87 -2.72
C GLN A 499 -16.84 -31.34 -1.31
N LEU A 500 -17.58 -31.86 -0.32
CA LEU A 500 -17.36 -31.60 1.09
C LEU A 500 -17.15 -32.95 1.80
N TRP A 501 -16.26 -33.01 2.77
CA TRP A 501 -16.06 -34.20 3.59
C TRP A 501 -15.48 -33.83 4.95
N ASP A 502 -15.79 -34.70 5.93
CA ASP A 502 -15.24 -34.67 7.27
C ASP A 502 -15.04 -36.09 7.82
N ALA A 503 -14.85 -36.22 9.13
CA ALA A 503 -14.72 -37.53 9.77
C ALA A 503 -16.01 -38.39 9.65
N THR A 504 -17.17 -37.73 9.53
CA THR A 504 -18.49 -38.38 9.60
C THR A 504 -19.05 -38.76 8.23
N GLY A 505 -18.58 -38.12 7.15
CA GLY A 505 -19.08 -38.44 5.82
C GLY A 505 -18.56 -37.51 4.70
N SER A 506 -19.20 -37.61 3.53
CA SER A 506 -18.91 -36.78 2.37
C SER A 506 -20.18 -36.45 1.59
N LEU A 507 -20.13 -35.31 0.91
CA LEU A 507 -21.15 -34.84 -0.04
C LEU A 507 -20.46 -34.36 -1.32
N GLN A 508 -20.95 -34.86 -2.45
CA GLN A 508 -20.52 -34.45 -3.77
C GLN A 508 -21.74 -34.01 -4.58
N ALA A 509 -21.60 -32.93 -5.35
CA ALA A 509 -22.63 -32.41 -6.28
C ALA A 509 -22.00 -31.54 -7.35
N ASP A 510 -22.78 -31.13 -8.36
CA ASP A 510 -22.33 -30.11 -9.31
C ASP A 510 -22.26 -28.74 -8.61
N ARG A 511 -23.22 -28.44 -7.70
CA ARG A 511 -23.28 -27.24 -6.87
C ARG A 511 -23.67 -27.55 -5.44
N ILE A 512 -23.03 -26.81 -4.50
CA ILE A 512 -23.41 -26.88 -3.08
C ILE A 512 -23.51 -25.44 -2.56
N ARG A 513 -24.70 -25.05 -2.09
CA ARG A 513 -24.96 -23.77 -1.45
C ARG A 513 -25.17 -24.00 0.05
N THR A 514 -24.50 -23.18 0.87
CA THR A 514 -24.65 -23.22 2.33
C THR A 514 -25.11 -21.86 2.82
N ALA A 515 -26.23 -21.79 3.54
CA ALA A 515 -26.73 -20.55 4.13
C ALA A 515 -26.07 -20.25 5.47
N GLU A 516 -25.81 -18.98 5.75
CA GLU A 516 -25.30 -18.51 7.03
C GLU A 516 -26.37 -17.68 7.76
N PRO A 517 -26.54 -17.79 9.09
CA PRO A 517 -25.78 -18.64 10.02
C PRO A 517 -26.38 -20.03 10.22
N SER A 518 -27.49 -20.39 9.56
CA SER A 518 -28.25 -21.63 9.84
C SER A 518 -27.45 -22.89 9.51
N GLY A 519 -26.50 -22.83 8.61
CA GLY A 519 -25.78 -23.99 8.11
C GLY A 519 -26.61 -24.88 7.16
N ASP A 520 -27.80 -24.41 6.77
CA ASP A 520 -28.68 -25.15 5.84
C ASP A 520 -28.01 -25.27 4.47
N LEU A 521 -28.16 -26.47 3.88
CA LEU A 521 -27.42 -26.83 2.68
C LEU A 521 -28.38 -27.18 1.54
N LEU A 522 -28.06 -26.76 0.35
CA LEU A 522 -28.68 -27.15 -0.89
C LEU A 522 -27.62 -27.68 -1.84
N ALA A 523 -27.69 -28.97 -2.21
CA ALA A 523 -26.83 -29.58 -3.22
C ALA A 523 -27.64 -29.92 -4.46
N GLU A 524 -27.14 -29.57 -5.63
CA GLU A 524 -27.82 -29.78 -6.91
C GLU A 524 -26.88 -30.39 -7.95
N GLY A 525 -27.42 -31.29 -8.77
CA GLY A 525 -26.73 -31.99 -9.84
C GLY A 525 -25.86 -33.13 -9.35
N LYS A 526 -26.20 -34.37 -9.73
CA LYS A 526 -25.43 -35.61 -9.44
C LYS A 526 -25.01 -35.72 -7.99
N VAL A 527 -25.96 -35.50 -7.10
CA VAL A 527 -25.71 -35.57 -5.65
C VAL A 527 -25.32 -37.00 -5.25
N ILE A 528 -24.21 -37.11 -4.54
CA ILE A 528 -23.73 -38.32 -3.89
C ILE A 528 -23.37 -37.95 -2.45
N SER A 529 -24.01 -38.56 -1.48
CA SER A 529 -23.66 -38.37 -0.08
C SER A 529 -23.34 -39.71 0.60
N THR A 530 -22.36 -39.66 1.51
CA THR A 530 -22.01 -40.80 2.35
C THR A 530 -22.02 -40.36 3.80
N ARG A 531 -22.47 -41.25 4.70
CA ARG A 531 -22.45 -41.06 6.14
C ARG A 531 -21.95 -42.30 6.81
N LYS A 532 -20.91 -42.19 7.59
CA LYS A 532 -20.36 -43.24 8.41
C LYS A 532 -21.21 -43.42 9.69
N PRO A 533 -21.34 -44.62 10.22
CA PRO A 533 -21.94 -44.83 11.54
C PRO A 533 -21.12 -44.11 12.62
N GLU A 534 -21.78 -43.57 13.62
CA GLU A 534 -21.10 -42.93 14.74
C GLU A 534 -20.44 -44.02 15.62
N PRO A 535 -19.23 -43.81 16.13
CA PRO A 535 -18.61 -44.79 17.02
C PRO A 535 -19.43 -44.90 18.32
N LYS A 536 -19.80 -46.11 18.71
CA LYS A 536 -20.53 -46.40 19.95
C LYS A 536 -19.65 -46.03 21.16
N THR A 537 -19.67 -44.78 21.58
CA THR A 537 -19.10 -44.37 22.87
C THR A 537 -20.16 -44.57 23.95
N ALA A 538 -19.80 -45.13 25.10
CA ALA A 538 -20.68 -45.56 26.19
C ALA A 538 -21.58 -44.44 26.81
N LYS A 539 -21.69 -43.27 26.22
CA LYS A 539 -22.49 -42.12 26.66
C LYS A 539 -23.30 -41.42 25.55
N ALA A 540 -23.23 -41.89 24.30
CA ALA A 540 -24.13 -41.39 23.26
C ALA A 540 -25.50 -42.02 23.50
N SER A 541 -26.52 -41.20 23.74
CA SER A 541 -27.91 -41.63 23.79
C SER A 541 -28.20 -42.37 22.49
N LYS A 542 -28.88 -43.50 22.57
CA LYS A 542 -29.34 -44.35 21.44
C LYS A 542 -30.20 -43.60 20.42
N ASP A 543 -30.45 -42.31 20.64
CA ASP A 543 -31.50 -41.54 19.99
C ASP A 543 -31.06 -40.83 18.69
N ASN A 544 -29.81 -40.98 18.21
CA ASN A 544 -29.33 -40.20 17.04
C ASN A 544 -28.82 -41.02 15.83
N GLU A 545 -28.95 -42.34 15.84
CA GLU A 545 -28.53 -43.19 14.71
C GLU A 545 -29.72 -43.62 13.83
N LEU A 546 -30.36 -42.65 13.16
CA LEU A 546 -31.36 -42.98 12.17
C LEU A 546 -30.69 -43.43 10.86
N GLY A 547 -30.73 -44.72 10.60
CA GLY A 547 -30.34 -45.40 9.36
C GLY A 547 -31.48 -46.12 8.69
N LEU A 548 -31.24 -46.75 7.55
CA LEU A 548 -32.18 -47.71 6.98
C LEU A 548 -32.32 -48.89 7.95
N PRO A 549 -33.53 -49.49 8.07
CA PRO A 549 -33.76 -50.57 8.99
C PRO A 549 -32.68 -51.67 8.86
N GLY A 550 -32.00 -52.01 9.93
CA GLY A 550 -30.98 -53.08 9.97
C GLY A 550 -29.56 -52.68 9.53
N GLY A 551 -29.16 -51.39 9.49
CA GLY A 551 -27.87 -51.02 8.96
C GLY A 551 -26.90 -50.40 9.96
N GLU A 552 -25.84 -51.14 10.36
CA GLU A 552 -24.63 -50.55 10.99
C GLU A 552 -23.57 -50.09 9.99
N ALA A 553 -23.79 -50.30 8.69
CA ALA A 553 -22.86 -49.92 7.62
C ALA A 553 -22.94 -48.43 7.26
N THR A 554 -21.96 -47.94 6.57
CA THR A 554 -21.97 -46.58 5.98
C THR A 554 -23.23 -46.42 5.10
N MET A 555 -24.04 -45.41 5.40
CA MET A 555 -25.17 -45.02 4.56
C MET A 555 -24.69 -44.22 3.37
N GLN A 556 -25.21 -44.52 2.19
CA GLN A 556 -24.94 -43.79 0.95
C GLN A 556 -26.27 -43.35 0.33
N ALA A 557 -26.26 -42.19 -0.31
CA ALA A 557 -27.42 -41.70 -1.05
C ALA A 557 -27.02 -41.03 -2.37
N THR A 558 -27.84 -41.21 -3.40
CA THR A 558 -27.76 -40.46 -4.67
C THR A 558 -29.08 -39.84 -5.02
N ALA A 559 -29.07 -38.64 -5.58
CA ALA A 559 -30.24 -37.91 -6.04
C ALA A 559 -29.87 -36.82 -7.06
N ALA A 560 -30.85 -36.18 -7.66
CA ALA A 560 -30.61 -34.97 -8.46
C ALA A 560 -30.42 -33.72 -7.56
N LYS A 561 -31.08 -33.73 -6.37
CA LYS A 561 -31.07 -32.60 -5.43
C LYS A 561 -31.10 -33.13 -3.97
N MET A 562 -30.39 -32.41 -3.10
CA MET A 562 -30.42 -32.64 -1.65
C MET A 562 -30.61 -31.30 -0.94
N THR A 563 -31.55 -31.25 0.00
CA THR A 563 -31.76 -30.09 0.86
C THR A 563 -31.65 -30.50 2.31
N THR A 564 -30.95 -29.69 3.11
CA THR A 564 -30.90 -29.89 4.56
C THR A 564 -31.46 -28.69 5.31
N ARG A 565 -31.98 -28.94 6.52
CA ARG A 565 -32.47 -27.89 7.44
C ARG A 565 -32.05 -28.23 8.88
N ASN A 566 -32.08 -27.20 9.73
CA ASN A 566 -31.82 -27.35 11.17
C ASN A 566 -30.47 -28.07 11.43
N ASN A 567 -29.39 -27.61 10.77
CA ASN A 567 -28.07 -28.21 10.94
C ASN A 567 -28.06 -29.75 10.68
N ASN A 568 -28.63 -30.18 9.54
CA ASN A 568 -28.75 -31.56 9.08
C ASN A 568 -29.68 -32.45 9.94
N GLN A 569 -30.54 -31.88 10.77
CA GLN A 569 -31.58 -32.68 11.48
C GLN A 569 -32.66 -33.16 10.51
N TRP A 570 -32.93 -32.42 9.42
CA TRP A 570 -33.83 -32.77 8.35
C TRP A 570 -33.12 -32.78 7.01
N ILE A 571 -33.20 -33.88 6.27
CA ILE A 571 -32.51 -34.05 4.98
C ILE A 571 -33.54 -34.60 3.98
N ARG A 572 -33.64 -33.96 2.81
CA ARG A 572 -34.50 -34.38 1.70
C ARG A 572 -33.68 -34.59 0.45
N TYR A 573 -33.80 -35.76 -0.14
CA TYR A 573 -33.29 -36.15 -1.43
C TYR A 573 -34.43 -36.16 -2.45
N GLU A 574 -34.24 -35.55 -3.62
CA GLU A 574 -35.24 -35.41 -4.67
C GLU A 574 -34.65 -35.77 -6.06
N GLY A 575 -35.51 -36.34 -6.92
CA GLY A 575 -35.14 -36.74 -8.27
C GLY A 575 -34.41 -38.08 -8.29
N ASN A 576 -35.17 -39.19 -8.32
CA ASN A 576 -34.69 -40.54 -8.33
C ASN A 576 -33.77 -40.82 -7.14
N ALA A 577 -34.27 -40.53 -5.94
CA ALA A 577 -33.55 -40.73 -4.69
C ALA A 577 -33.26 -42.21 -4.46
N ARG A 578 -32.02 -42.56 -4.21
CA ARG A 578 -31.56 -43.91 -3.90
C ARG A 578 -30.71 -43.87 -2.66
N LEU A 579 -31.15 -44.57 -1.61
CA LEU A 579 -30.46 -44.72 -0.36
C LEU A 579 -30.10 -46.18 -0.15
N TRP A 580 -28.92 -46.49 0.35
CA TRP A 580 -28.52 -47.83 0.71
C TRP A 580 -27.58 -47.85 1.92
N GLN A 581 -27.70 -48.85 2.71
CA GLN A 581 -26.89 -49.13 3.90
C GLN A 581 -26.68 -50.63 4.03
N GLY A 582 -25.47 -51.09 3.79
CA GLY A 582 -25.23 -52.52 3.60
C GLY A 582 -25.99 -53.06 2.41
N ALA A 583 -26.84 -54.08 2.64
CA ALA A 583 -27.73 -54.64 1.63
C ALA A 583 -29.12 -53.98 1.59
N ASN A 584 -29.46 -53.15 2.57
CA ASN A 584 -30.75 -52.46 2.65
C ASN A 584 -30.80 -51.31 1.67
N ARG A 585 -31.91 -51.14 0.95
CA ARG A 585 -32.09 -50.14 -0.10
C ARG A 585 -33.45 -49.48 0.00
N LEU A 586 -33.48 -48.17 -0.28
CA LEU A 586 -34.70 -47.42 -0.50
C LEU A 586 -34.55 -46.61 -1.79
N HIS A 587 -35.43 -46.81 -2.76
CA HIS A 587 -35.57 -46.01 -3.95
C HIS A 587 -36.90 -45.27 -3.91
N ALA A 588 -36.96 -43.98 -4.27
CA ALA A 588 -38.17 -43.21 -4.34
C ALA A 588 -37.97 -42.00 -5.25
N ASP A 589 -39.05 -41.32 -5.65
CA ASP A 589 -38.94 -40.02 -6.32
C ASP A 589 -38.35 -38.98 -5.37
N ALA A 590 -38.72 -39.05 -4.08
CA ALA A 590 -38.11 -38.30 -2.99
C ALA A 590 -37.96 -39.15 -1.73
N ALA A 591 -36.87 -38.93 -1.00
CA ALA A 591 -36.63 -39.56 0.30
C ALA A 591 -36.30 -38.50 1.36
N ILE A 592 -36.89 -38.62 2.54
CA ILE A 592 -36.71 -37.68 3.66
C ILE A 592 -36.15 -38.46 4.84
N ILE A 593 -35.10 -37.91 5.46
CA ILE A 593 -34.55 -38.38 6.74
C ILE A 593 -34.82 -37.28 7.75
N ASP A 594 -35.67 -37.52 8.70
CA ASP A 594 -36.01 -36.64 9.81
C ASP A 594 -35.46 -37.26 11.12
N ARG A 595 -34.37 -36.69 11.62
CA ARG A 595 -33.69 -37.19 12.81
C ARG A 595 -34.38 -36.77 14.10
N GLU A 596 -35.08 -35.63 14.07
CA GLU A 596 -35.83 -35.15 15.22
C GLU A 596 -37.03 -36.05 15.47
N ALA A 597 -37.70 -36.46 14.40
CA ALA A 597 -38.81 -37.41 14.46
C ALA A 597 -38.36 -38.89 14.45
N ASN A 598 -37.06 -39.18 14.36
CA ASN A 598 -36.50 -40.52 14.15
C ASN A 598 -37.23 -41.27 13.02
N ALA A 599 -37.44 -40.64 11.87
CA ALA A 599 -38.24 -41.16 10.78
C ALA A 599 -37.53 -41.09 9.42
N ILE A 600 -37.76 -42.08 8.56
CA ILE A 600 -37.39 -42.10 7.15
C ILE A 600 -38.68 -42.22 6.33
N GLU A 601 -38.81 -41.34 5.33
CA GLU A 601 -39.95 -41.36 4.40
C GLU A 601 -39.46 -41.56 2.97
N GLY A 602 -40.16 -42.39 2.21
CA GLY A 602 -40.07 -42.52 0.76
C GLY A 602 -41.38 -42.07 0.12
N ILE A 603 -41.30 -41.21 -0.90
CA ILE A 603 -42.47 -40.62 -1.57
C ILE A 603 -42.30 -40.81 -3.08
N GLY A 604 -43.34 -41.41 -3.69
CA GLY A 604 -43.41 -41.72 -5.12
C GLY A 604 -42.53 -42.87 -5.57
N ASN A 605 -43.13 -43.86 -6.26
CA ASN A 605 -42.40 -45.00 -6.84
C ASN A 605 -41.45 -45.68 -5.86
N VAL A 606 -41.92 -45.91 -4.62
CA VAL A 606 -41.12 -46.48 -3.54
C VAL A 606 -40.77 -47.93 -3.82
N PHE A 607 -39.50 -48.27 -3.71
CA PHE A 607 -38.97 -49.63 -3.65
C PHE A 607 -38.09 -49.75 -2.42
N SER A 608 -38.41 -50.69 -1.51
CA SER A 608 -37.60 -51.04 -0.35
C SER A 608 -37.07 -52.48 -0.46
N GLN A 609 -35.82 -52.66 -0.12
CA GLN A 609 -35.19 -53.95 0.10
C GLN A 609 -34.64 -53.99 1.51
N ILE A 610 -35.09 -54.99 2.29
CA ILE A 610 -34.62 -55.24 3.66
C ILE A 610 -33.94 -56.60 3.69
N GLU A 611 -32.70 -56.66 4.15
CA GLU A 611 -31.96 -57.91 4.39
C GLU A 611 -32.24 -58.40 5.83
N GLU A 612 -32.60 -59.60 5.93
CA GLU A 612 -32.77 -60.30 7.20
C GLU A 612 -31.74 -61.43 7.28
N GLN A 613 -31.01 -61.51 8.38
CA GLN A 613 -30.12 -62.64 8.65
C GLN A 613 -30.86 -63.68 9.53
N LYS A 614 -31.20 -64.77 8.90
CA LYS A 614 -31.81 -65.87 9.64
C LYS A 614 -30.73 -66.64 10.42
N ALA A 615 -30.81 -66.60 11.75
CA ALA A 615 -29.96 -67.47 12.56
C ALA A 615 -30.07 -68.92 12.04
N ALA A 616 -28.97 -69.61 11.88
CA ALA A 616 -28.95 -71.01 11.44
C ALA A 616 -29.70 -71.82 12.48
N THR A 617 -30.97 -72.16 12.20
CA THR A 617 -31.73 -73.15 13.03
C THR A 617 -31.03 -74.49 12.95
N ALA A 618 -30.42 -74.89 14.05
CA ALA A 618 -29.85 -76.19 14.22
C ALA A 618 -31.02 -77.25 14.31
N GLU A 619 -31.58 -77.63 13.17
CA GLU A 619 -32.40 -78.81 13.03
C GLU A 619 -31.89 -79.66 11.85
N SER A 620 -30.83 -80.42 12.11
CA SER A 620 -30.56 -81.72 11.50
C SER A 620 -29.66 -82.48 12.43
N LYS A 621 -30.14 -83.73 12.80
CA LYS A 621 -29.39 -84.69 13.61
C LYS A 621 -27.98 -84.87 13.08
N PRO A 622 -26.96 -84.98 13.93
CA PRO A 622 -25.58 -85.07 13.52
C PRO A 622 -25.28 -86.41 12.85
N ASP A 623 -24.83 -86.36 11.61
CA ASP A 623 -24.15 -87.44 10.93
C ASP A 623 -22.65 -87.34 11.27
N PRO A 624 -22.01 -88.35 11.86
CA PRO A 624 -20.68 -88.19 12.48
C PRO A 624 -19.50 -88.28 11.53
N ALA A 625 -19.66 -88.04 10.24
CA ALA A 625 -18.57 -88.25 9.26
C ALA A 625 -18.30 -87.10 8.29
N LYS A 626 -18.63 -85.82 8.61
CA LYS A 626 -18.19 -84.68 7.78
C LYS A 626 -17.74 -83.48 8.62
N GLU A 627 -16.51 -83.04 8.40
CA GLU A 627 -15.96 -81.80 8.94
C GLU A 627 -16.94 -80.63 8.66
N LYS A 628 -17.41 -79.99 9.75
CA LYS A 628 -18.35 -78.89 9.70
C LYS A 628 -17.61 -77.61 9.33
N THR A 629 -17.67 -77.18 8.06
CA THR A 629 -17.60 -75.80 7.73
C THR A 629 -18.89 -75.16 8.26
N PRO A 630 -18.84 -74.07 9.08
CA PRO A 630 -20.05 -73.36 9.53
C PRO A 630 -20.80 -72.88 8.31
N ALA A 631 -22.02 -73.30 8.07
CA ALA A 631 -22.86 -72.77 7.01
C ALA A 631 -23.09 -71.27 7.28
N ALA A 632 -22.74 -70.44 6.32
CA ALA A 632 -23.05 -69.06 6.41
C ALA A 632 -24.55 -68.84 6.63
N PRO A 633 -24.99 -67.88 7.47
CA PRO A 633 -26.38 -67.60 7.74
C PRO A 633 -27.13 -67.32 6.43
N ALA A 634 -28.30 -68.04 6.24
CA ALA A 634 -29.09 -67.83 5.04
C ALA A 634 -29.69 -66.42 5.02
N LYS A 635 -29.34 -65.62 4.01
CA LYS A 635 -29.87 -64.26 3.81
C LYS A 635 -31.26 -64.32 3.17
N VAL A 636 -32.21 -63.68 3.76
CA VAL A 636 -33.59 -63.55 3.24
C VAL A 636 -33.82 -62.09 2.93
N TYR A 637 -34.33 -61.78 1.72
CA TYR A 637 -34.64 -60.40 1.29
C TYR A 637 -36.15 -60.21 1.27
N THR A 638 -36.59 -59.12 1.90
CA THR A 638 -37.95 -58.60 1.77
C THR A 638 -37.96 -57.45 0.83
N LEU A 639 -38.66 -57.54 -0.31
CA LEU A 639 -38.80 -56.56 -1.35
C LEU A 639 -40.20 -55.96 -1.33
N ILE A 640 -40.34 -54.63 -1.29
CA ILE A 640 -41.61 -53.94 -1.18
C ILE A 640 -41.67 -52.83 -2.18
N HIS A 641 -42.77 -52.77 -2.98
CA HIS A 641 -43.15 -51.66 -3.82
C HIS A 641 -44.37 -50.95 -3.23
N ALA A 642 -44.41 -49.61 -3.26
CA ALA A 642 -45.52 -48.81 -2.75
C ALA A 642 -45.51 -47.40 -3.37
N ALA A 643 -46.56 -46.62 -3.19
CA ALA A 643 -46.57 -45.20 -3.51
C ALA A 643 -45.88 -44.37 -2.42
N LYS A 644 -45.96 -44.78 -1.17
CA LYS A 644 -45.38 -44.09 0.00
C LYS A 644 -44.90 -45.09 1.04
N MET A 645 -43.81 -44.71 1.71
CA MET A 645 -43.27 -45.47 2.85
C MET A 645 -42.90 -44.50 3.98
N ARG A 646 -43.16 -44.88 5.22
CA ARG A 646 -42.65 -44.20 6.42
C ARG A 646 -42.17 -45.26 7.43
N TYR A 647 -40.92 -45.17 7.79
CA TYR A 647 -40.32 -45.93 8.89
C TYR A 647 -40.10 -45.02 10.08
N THR A 648 -40.49 -45.46 11.27
CA THR A 648 -40.28 -44.77 12.54
C THR A 648 -39.48 -45.69 13.44
N ASP A 649 -38.27 -45.22 13.86
CA ASP A 649 -37.36 -46.05 14.65
C ASP A 649 -37.80 -46.21 16.09
N ALA A 650 -38.56 -45.25 16.65
CA ALA A 650 -39.04 -45.31 18.02
C ALA A 650 -39.99 -46.53 18.28
N ASP A 651 -40.84 -46.85 17.33
CA ASP A 651 -41.77 -47.98 17.38
C ASP A 651 -41.36 -49.17 16.50
N LYS A 652 -40.22 -48.98 15.72
CA LYS A 652 -39.71 -49.99 14.78
C LYS A 652 -40.75 -50.40 13.73
N ILE A 653 -41.62 -49.49 13.33
CA ILE A 653 -42.71 -49.77 12.37
C ILE A 653 -42.43 -49.12 11.03
N ALA A 654 -42.45 -49.93 9.95
CA ALA A 654 -42.47 -49.46 8.57
C ALA A 654 -43.90 -49.55 8.02
N ARG A 655 -44.46 -48.37 7.62
CA ARG A 655 -45.81 -48.25 7.02
C ARG A 655 -45.65 -47.98 5.54
N TYR A 656 -46.33 -48.77 4.71
CA TYR A 656 -46.39 -48.64 3.27
C TYR A 656 -47.83 -48.37 2.84
N GLU A 657 -47.99 -47.46 1.86
CA GLU A 657 -49.31 -47.04 1.38
C GLU A 657 -49.31 -46.93 -0.15
N GLY A 658 -50.47 -47.29 -0.76
CA GLY A 658 -50.75 -47.15 -2.19
C GLY A 658 -50.20 -48.29 -3.02
N LYS A 659 -51.05 -49.27 -3.38
CA LYS A 659 -50.73 -50.43 -4.22
C LYS A 659 -49.47 -51.17 -3.76
N VAL A 660 -49.45 -51.55 -2.50
CA VAL A 660 -48.31 -52.19 -1.86
C VAL A 660 -48.15 -53.63 -2.39
N ARG A 661 -46.96 -53.96 -2.87
CA ARG A 661 -46.57 -55.30 -3.27
C ARG A 661 -45.34 -55.77 -2.50
N MET A 662 -45.48 -56.75 -1.67
CA MET A 662 -44.37 -57.32 -0.93
C MET A 662 -44.02 -58.71 -1.48
N ARG A 663 -42.71 -59.01 -1.58
CA ARG A 663 -42.14 -60.31 -1.87
C ARG A 663 -41.11 -60.71 -0.82
N ARG A 664 -41.21 -61.90 -0.26
CA ARG A 664 -40.24 -62.47 0.69
C ARG A 664 -40.08 -63.95 0.40
N GLY A 665 -38.98 -64.33 -0.26
CA GLY A 665 -38.79 -65.69 -0.77
C GLY A 665 -39.94 -66.09 -1.72
N VAL A 666 -40.72 -67.12 -1.36
CA VAL A 666 -41.84 -67.54 -2.17
C VAL A 666 -43.17 -66.83 -1.84
N LEU A 667 -43.21 -66.09 -0.71
CA LEU A 667 -44.37 -65.28 -0.31
C LEU A 667 -44.51 -64.01 -1.14
N SER A 668 -45.71 -63.75 -1.70
CA SER A 668 -46.10 -62.50 -2.32
C SER A 668 -47.42 -62.04 -1.69
N VAL A 669 -47.47 -60.72 -1.32
CA VAL A 669 -48.67 -60.11 -0.75
C VAL A 669 -48.90 -58.78 -1.52
N ASP A 670 -50.11 -58.58 -2.04
CA ASP A 670 -50.60 -57.33 -2.61
C ASP A 670 -51.70 -56.76 -1.68
N SER A 671 -51.63 -55.47 -1.39
CA SER A 671 -52.57 -54.70 -0.52
C SER A 671 -52.58 -53.19 -0.83
N GLU A 672 -53.58 -52.48 -0.30
CA GLU A 672 -53.57 -51.01 -0.39
C GLU A 672 -52.67 -50.38 0.66
N ALA A 673 -52.54 -50.96 1.85
CA ALA A 673 -51.65 -50.55 2.89
C ALA A 673 -51.01 -51.73 3.62
N MET A 674 -49.80 -51.54 4.17
CA MET A 674 -49.08 -52.52 4.90
C MET A 674 -48.33 -51.92 6.08
N ARG A 675 -48.41 -52.54 7.26
CA ARG A 675 -47.64 -52.23 8.44
C ARG A 675 -46.73 -53.40 8.81
N MET A 676 -45.42 -53.11 8.83
CA MET A 676 -44.42 -54.11 9.19
C MET A 676 -43.79 -53.73 10.54
N HIS A 677 -43.86 -54.63 11.49
CA HIS A 677 -43.16 -54.53 12.79
C HIS A 677 -41.82 -55.22 12.67
N LEU A 678 -40.80 -54.48 12.93
CA LEU A 678 -39.42 -54.94 12.89
C LEU A 678 -38.88 -55.07 14.31
N LYS A 679 -38.03 -56.04 14.58
CA LYS A 679 -37.31 -56.19 15.85
C LYS A 679 -35.81 -56.29 15.58
N GLU A 680 -35.04 -55.98 16.59
CA GLU A 680 -33.59 -56.23 16.58
C GLU A 680 -33.30 -57.54 17.30
N ASP A 681 -32.48 -58.41 16.73
CA ASP A 681 -31.95 -59.57 17.39
C ASP A 681 -30.85 -59.20 18.41
N ALA A 682 -30.34 -60.15 19.15
CA ALA A 682 -29.31 -59.97 20.16
C ALA A 682 -27.95 -59.48 19.54
N ALA A 683 -27.77 -59.63 18.23
CA ALA A 683 -26.60 -59.17 17.48
C ALA A 683 -26.81 -57.80 16.83
N GLY A 684 -28.00 -57.16 16.99
CA GLY A 684 -28.36 -55.90 16.43
C GLY A 684 -28.86 -55.93 14.97
N ASN A 685 -29.17 -57.14 14.44
CA ASN A 685 -29.73 -57.25 13.10
C ASN A 685 -31.25 -57.08 13.17
N THR A 686 -31.78 -56.39 12.13
CA THR A 686 -33.26 -56.25 12.05
C THR A 686 -33.92 -57.42 11.41
N GLU A 687 -34.97 -57.95 12.07
CA GLU A 687 -35.83 -59.04 11.58
C GLU A 687 -37.29 -58.54 11.45
N LEU A 688 -38.01 -59.08 10.48
CA LEU A 688 -39.44 -58.88 10.38
C LEU A 688 -40.15 -59.71 11.46
N GLU A 689 -40.79 -59.05 12.42
CA GLU A 689 -41.58 -59.70 13.45
C GLU A 689 -43.00 -60.06 12.96
N LYS A 690 -43.74 -59.11 12.45
CA LYS A 690 -45.11 -59.19 11.98
C LYS A 690 -45.35 -58.24 10.81
N ALA A 691 -46.21 -58.63 9.89
CA ALA A 691 -46.74 -57.79 8.84
C ALA A 691 -48.24 -57.82 8.81
N PHE A 692 -48.91 -56.65 8.73
CA PHE A 692 -50.36 -56.54 8.59
C PHE A 692 -50.61 -55.91 7.24
N ALA A 693 -51.46 -56.53 6.44
CA ALA A 693 -51.87 -56.03 5.11
C ALA A 693 -53.34 -55.66 5.18
N ASP A 694 -53.69 -54.49 4.76
CA ASP A 694 -55.04 -53.90 4.78
C ASP A 694 -55.49 -53.58 3.35
N GLY A 695 -56.69 -54.10 2.93
CA GLY A 695 -57.29 -53.80 1.61
C GLY A 695 -57.19 -54.91 0.58
#